data_afbd68c0a70c213445e1a0ce5e6cba25
#
_entry.id   afbd68c0a70c213445e1a0ce5e6cba25
#
_cell.length_a   1.000
_cell.length_b   1.000
_cell.length_c   1.000
_cell.angle_alpha   90.00
_cell.angle_beta   90.00
_cell.angle_gamma   90.00
#
_symmetry.space_group_name_H-M   'P 1'
#
loop_
_entity.id
_entity.type
_entity.pdbx_description
1 polymer ?
#
loop_
_entity_poly.entity_id
_entity_poly.type
_entity_poly.pdbx_seq_one_letter_code
_entity_poly.pdbx_strand_id
1 'polypeptide(L)'
;MLHHIQPADLPRALAHLMARDPAETPTALRRRSFLKLAGASGLALGAFPHLALAQDKAPEGLKPSQQPSAFVRIAPNGEVTVTVNRLEFGQGVMTGLAMILAEELDADWTKVRAVHGTGDAAYADPQFGIHLTGGSNSIKNSYTQYRELGARARAMLLSAAAARWKVDAAQLRTRTGQVLGPGGRKASYGELAEAAMRLPVPITVALKDPKDFSLIGKATSRLDARDKSRGRQAFGIDVRLPGQLTAVVARPPVFGARLAAMDDSAARAIKGVKAVLRIPLDRGAEGVAVVADGYWPAKQARDALKLQWDTSKVDKPDSERLLAQYRDLAQQPGPRAMDADMAPLASAPHTIDAEFVFPFLAHAPMEPLNCTVSLTPAGAELWVGSQSPGLDGAAAAGALGLKPEQVKMHVQMAGGGFGRRFVSTSEYVIEACEVAKAARAAGINAPVRTLWSREDDIKGGYYRPLHLHRARIGFDANGNVLAWDHVLVGQSILAGSVFEQYQVKNGIDATATEGLREPYPLPMRLTVHHPKVNVPVLWWRSVGSTHTAYVMETLLDDIARATKQDPVAYRMRLLGDQHPRHRAALQLAVDKSGYGKQPLPAGRAWGVAVHESFSSVVAYVVEASVKDGNPVLHRVTAGVHCNLAVNPRSIEAQVQGAAVMGLSMCLPGSAITFKNGEVQQSNFGDYTVARMTDAPAFAVHIVPSADAPTGMGEPGLPPLAPAFANAIAQLTGKPLRELPFKLG
;
A
#
# COMPACT_ATOMS: atom_id res chain seq x y z
N MET A 1 -6.90 -3.43 -3.45
CA MET A 1 -8.02 -3.68 -2.54
C MET A 1 -9.13 -2.64 -2.69
N LEU A 2 -8.88 -1.40 -2.30
CA LEU A 2 -9.89 -0.32 -2.38
C LEU A 2 -10.31 0.05 -3.80
N HIS A 3 -9.60 -0.43 -4.78
CA HIS A 3 -9.92 -0.23 -6.18
C HIS A 3 -11.26 -0.83 -6.60
N HIS A 4 -11.67 -1.91 -5.95
CA HIS A 4 -12.94 -2.61 -6.23
C HIS A 4 -14.08 -2.20 -5.29
N ILE A 5 -13.80 -1.49 -4.20
CA ILE A 5 -14.85 -0.98 -3.31
C ILE A 5 -15.35 0.33 -3.87
N GLN A 6 -16.66 0.43 -4.09
CA GLN A 6 -17.24 1.72 -4.43
C GLN A 6 -17.06 2.69 -3.26
N PRO A 7 -16.67 3.94 -3.52
CA PRO A 7 -16.40 4.92 -2.47
C PRO A 7 -17.55 5.10 -1.44
N ALA A 8 -18.78 4.95 -1.90
CA ALA A 8 -19.97 5.06 -1.04
C ALA A 8 -20.13 3.89 -0.04
N ASP A 9 -19.53 2.72 -0.33
CA ASP A 9 -19.70 1.52 0.50
C ASP A 9 -18.63 1.41 1.60
N LEU A 10 -17.49 2.05 1.43
CA LEU A 10 -16.37 1.95 2.35
C LEU A 10 -16.67 2.48 3.77
N PRO A 11 -17.37 3.61 3.95
CA PRO A 11 -17.82 4.05 5.28
C PRO A 11 -18.74 3.03 5.97
N ARG A 12 -19.63 2.38 5.21
CA ARG A 12 -20.52 1.32 5.74
C ARG A 12 -19.74 0.08 6.15
N ALA A 13 -18.71 -0.30 5.37
CA ALA A 13 -17.84 -1.43 5.67
C ALA A 13 -17.12 -1.23 7.02
N LEU A 14 -16.60 -0.04 7.26
CA LEU A 14 -15.95 0.28 8.54
C LEU A 14 -16.95 0.36 9.71
N ALA A 15 -18.13 0.92 9.47
CA ALA A 15 -19.19 0.93 10.48
C ALA A 15 -19.60 -0.48 10.89
N HIS A 16 -19.63 -1.41 9.92
CA HIS A 16 -19.95 -2.81 10.20
C HIS A 16 -18.85 -3.53 11.02
N LEU A 17 -17.57 -3.26 10.77
CA LEU A 17 -16.48 -3.76 11.61
C LEU A 17 -16.67 -3.37 13.07
N MET A 18 -16.97 -2.10 13.25
CA MET A 18 -17.09 -1.52 14.57
C MET A 18 -18.38 -1.99 15.30
N ALA A 19 -19.32 -2.59 14.57
CA ALA A 19 -20.57 -3.14 15.08
C ALA A 19 -20.54 -4.66 15.38
N ARG A 20 -19.44 -5.37 15.01
CA ARG A 20 -19.30 -6.81 15.29
C ARG A 20 -19.20 -7.11 16.79
N ASP A 21 -19.70 -8.29 17.20
CA ASP A 21 -19.69 -8.73 18.58
C ASP A 21 -18.25 -9.06 19.04
N PRO A 22 -17.84 -8.63 20.25
CA PRO A 22 -16.51 -8.89 20.81
C PRO A 22 -16.12 -10.36 20.95
N ALA A 23 -17.07 -11.28 20.92
CA ALA A 23 -16.79 -12.72 20.96
C ALA A 23 -16.04 -13.23 19.73
N GLU A 24 -16.15 -12.53 18.59
CA GLU A 24 -15.48 -12.89 17.32
C GLU A 24 -14.14 -12.19 17.10
N THR A 25 -13.89 -11.08 17.82
CA THR A 25 -12.62 -10.34 17.77
C THR A 25 -12.31 -9.80 19.17
N PRO A 26 -11.25 -10.28 19.85
CA PRO A 26 -10.93 -9.90 21.24
C PRO A 26 -10.72 -8.40 21.48
N THR A 27 -10.61 -7.63 20.42
CA THR A 27 -10.32 -6.18 20.43
C THR A 27 -11.43 -5.34 19.84
N ALA A 28 -12.59 -5.93 19.53
CA ALA A 28 -13.71 -5.18 18.92
C ALA A 28 -14.38 -4.25 19.94
N LEU A 29 -14.57 -3.01 19.54
CA LEU A 29 -15.35 -2.03 20.27
C LEU A 29 -16.82 -2.49 20.41
N ARG A 30 -17.37 -2.50 21.61
CA ARG A 30 -18.79 -2.84 21.82
C ARG A 30 -19.70 -1.85 21.08
N ARG A 31 -20.75 -2.34 20.43
CA ARG A 31 -21.73 -1.56 19.66
C ARG A 31 -22.25 -0.32 20.41
N ARG A 32 -22.53 -0.47 21.72
CA ARG A 32 -22.99 0.66 22.57
C ARG A 32 -21.92 1.71 22.80
N SER A 33 -20.65 1.31 22.92
CA SER A 33 -19.52 2.22 23.03
C SER A 33 -19.30 2.97 21.72
N PHE A 34 -19.40 2.26 20.59
CA PHE A 34 -19.30 2.86 19.28
C PHE A 34 -20.42 3.86 18.96
N LEU A 35 -21.67 3.51 19.22
CA LEU A 35 -22.81 4.42 19.01
C LEU A 35 -22.75 5.65 19.92
N LYS A 36 -22.25 5.51 21.16
CA LYS A 36 -21.95 6.67 22.03
C LYS A 36 -20.77 7.49 21.50
N LEU A 37 -19.76 6.82 20.94
CA LEU A 37 -18.64 7.43 20.25
C LEU A 37 -19.10 8.23 19.01
N ALA A 38 -19.94 7.61 18.18
CA ALA A 38 -20.47 8.23 16.96
C ALA A 38 -21.34 9.49 17.25
N GLY A 39 -22.02 9.50 18.38
CA GLY A 39 -22.82 10.65 18.81
C GLY A 39 -22.03 11.77 19.51
N ALA A 40 -20.83 11.49 20.01
CA ALA A 40 -20.03 12.43 20.82
C ALA A 40 -18.83 13.02 20.08
N SER A 41 -18.41 12.44 18.96
CA SER A 41 -17.22 12.87 18.23
C SER A 41 -17.59 13.36 16.83
N GLY A 42 -17.21 14.56 16.49
CA GLY A 42 -17.26 15.08 15.11
C GLY A 42 -16.54 14.20 14.08
N LEU A 43 -15.69 13.27 14.56
CA LEU A 43 -15.01 12.25 13.76
C LEU A 43 -15.99 11.24 13.14
N ALA A 44 -17.00 10.80 13.88
CA ALA A 44 -18.00 9.85 13.38
C ALA A 44 -18.92 10.48 12.33
N LEU A 45 -19.30 11.74 12.51
CA LEU A 45 -20.11 12.48 11.54
C LEU A 45 -19.31 12.86 10.29
N GLY A 46 -18.05 13.21 10.43
CA GLY A 46 -17.16 13.50 9.30
C GLY A 46 -16.72 12.26 8.54
N ALA A 47 -16.46 11.15 9.23
CA ALA A 47 -16.06 9.89 8.61
C ALA A 47 -17.24 9.11 7.98
N PHE A 48 -18.45 9.33 8.48
CA PHE A 48 -19.65 8.59 8.06
C PHE A 48 -20.86 9.51 7.84
N PRO A 49 -20.79 10.45 6.88
CA PRO A 49 -21.87 11.38 6.63
C PRO A 49 -23.21 10.71 6.27
N HIS A 50 -23.18 9.42 5.86
CA HIS A 50 -24.37 8.64 5.50
C HIS A 50 -24.91 7.74 6.63
N LEU A 51 -24.27 7.73 7.81
CA LEU A 51 -24.81 7.05 9.00
C LEU A 51 -25.76 7.94 9.81
N ALA A 52 -25.81 9.24 9.54
CA ALA A 52 -26.88 10.09 9.97
C ALA A 52 -28.14 9.68 9.20
N LEU A 53 -29.04 9.04 9.91
CA LEU A 53 -30.36 8.63 9.44
C LEU A 53 -31.05 9.74 8.67
N ALA A 54 -31.61 9.38 7.52
CA ALA A 54 -32.72 9.97 6.82
C ALA A 54 -32.61 11.47 6.50
N GLN A 55 -32.63 11.76 5.20
CA GLN A 55 -33.23 12.95 4.63
C GLN A 55 -32.96 14.27 5.39
N ASP A 56 -31.76 14.79 5.28
CA ASP A 56 -31.60 16.22 5.37
C ASP A 56 -30.70 16.71 4.23
N LYS A 57 -31.09 17.85 3.66
CA LYS A 57 -30.46 18.56 2.57
C LYS A 57 -28.93 18.53 2.72
N ALA A 58 -28.21 18.38 1.61
CA ALA A 58 -26.75 18.55 1.59
C ALA A 58 -26.40 19.80 2.41
N PRO A 59 -25.42 19.71 3.35
CA PRO A 59 -25.09 20.87 4.19
C PRO A 59 -24.72 22.04 3.30
N GLU A 60 -25.40 23.17 3.50
CA GLU A 60 -25.04 24.42 2.85
C GLU A 60 -23.67 24.85 3.35
N GLY A 61 -22.63 24.66 2.51
CA GLY A 61 -21.26 25.08 2.81
C GLY A 61 -20.17 24.04 2.46
N LEU A 62 -18.93 24.47 2.60
CA LEU A 62 -17.76 23.62 2.35
C LEU A 62 -17.52 22.63 3.50
N LYS A 63 -17.27 21.37 3.15
CA LYS A 63 -16.85 20.33 4.10
C LYS A 63 -15.49 20.69 4.74
N PRO A 64 -15.14 20.17 5.94
CA PRO A 64 -13.83 20.38 6.53
C PRO A 64 -12.66 20.04 5.60
N SER A 65 -12.81 18.98 4.78
CA SER A 65 -11.82 18.55 3.79
C SER A 65 -11.67 19.48 2.57
N GLN A 66 -12.50 20.52 2.47
CA GLN A 66 -12.48 21.53 1.41
C GLN A 66 -12.06 22.91 1.93
N GLN A 67 -11.79 23.04 3.23
CA GLN A 67 -11.38 24.29 3.87
C GLN A 67 -9.86 24.51 3.73
N PRO A 68 -9.40 25.59 3.07
CA PRO A 68 -7.96 25.86 2.94
C PRO A 68 -7.25 25.96 4.29
N SER A 69 -7.90 26.46 5.33
CA SER A 69 -7.31 26.62 6.67
C SER A 69 -6.84 25.31 7.30
N ALA A 70 -7.42 24.16 6.93
CA ALA A 70 -6.96 22.85 7.38
C ALA A 70 -5.68 22.38 6.64
N PHE A 71 -5.45 22.85 5.40
CA PHE A 71 -4.41 22.31 4.52
C PHE A 71 -3.29 23.29 4.18
N VAL A 72 -3.52 24.61 4.35
CA VAL A 72 -2.59 25.65 3.91
C VAL A 72 -2.31 26.60 5.05
N ARG A 73 -1.05 26.77 5.40
CA ARG A 73 -0.58 27.81 6.29
C ARG A 73 0.48 28.65 5.59
N ILE A 74 0.31 29.98 5.58
CA ILE A 74 1.26 30.91 4.98
C ILE A 74 1.86 31.76 6.10
N ALA A 75 3.18 31.67 6.26
CA ALA A 75 3.91 32.44 7.24
C ALA A 75 4.20 33.88 6.73
N PRO A 76 4.49 34.87 7.62
CA PRO A 76 4.84 36.23 7.22
C PRO A 76 6.02 36.34 6.25
N ASN A 77 6.97 35.40 6.31
CA ASN A 77 8.13 35.32 5.39
C ASN A 77 7.78 34.71 4.02
N GLY A 78 6.51 34.38 3.80
CA GLY A 78 6.02 33.75 2.57
C GLY A 78 6.24 32.22 2.46
N GLU A 79 6.69 31.56 3.53
CA GLU A 79 6.73 30.09 3.58
C GLU A 79 5.31 29.52 3.57
N VAL A 80 5.09 28.53 2.70
CA VAL A 80 3.80 27.83 2.54
C VAL A 80 3.94 26.41 3.08
N THR A 81 3.25 26.12 4.17
CA THR A 81 3.15 24.75 4.71
C THR A 81 1.87 24.10 4.18
N VAL A 82 2.03 22.97 3.51
CA VAL A 82 0.93 22.13 3.00
C VAL A 82 0.74 20.93 3.92
N THR A 83 -0.46 20.77 4.47
CA THR A 83 -0.82 19.57 5.23
C THR A 83 -1.27 18.47 4.27
N VAL A 84 -0.65 17.29 4.39
CA VAL A 84 -0.88 16.14 3.53
C VAL A 84 -1.70 15.08 4.27
N ASN A 85 -2.80 14.68 3.67
CA ASN A 85 -3.75 13.71 4.24
C ASN A 85 -3.39 12.25 3.93
N ARG A 86 -2.13 11.97 3.64
CA ARG A 86 -1.60 10.63 3.30
C ARG A 86 -0.31 10.37 4.04
N LEU A 87 -0.08 9.13 4.44
CA LEU A 87 1.21 8.71 4.99
C LEU A 87 2.30 8.80 3.91
N GLU A 88 3.41 9.44 4.23
CA GLU A 88 4.66 9.33 3.45
C GLU A 88 5.49 8.17 4.02
N PHE A 89 5.72 7.14 3.21
CA PHE A 89 6.54 5.98 3.56
C PHE A 89 7.49 5.55 2.42
N GLY A 90 7.87 6.53 1.59
CA GLY A 90 8.85 6.38 0.51
C GLY A 90 8.30 6.67 -0.88
N GLN A 91 6.97 6.70 -1.06
CA GLN A 91 6.32 6.84 -2.37
C GLN A 91 6.31 8.27 -2.94
N GLY A 92 6.63 9.30 -2.13
CA GLY A 92 6.74 10.69 -2.59
C GLY A 92 5.44 11.48 -2.59
N VAL A 93 4.44 11.02 -1.84
CA VAL A 93 3.11 11.66 -1.81
C VAL A 93 3.14 13.08 -1.24
N MET A 94 4.02 13.36 -0.26
CA MET A 94 4.19 14.71 0.28
C MET A 94 4.59 15.71 -0.81
N THR A 95 5.51 15.32 -1.68
CA THR A 95 5.91 16.17 -2.81
C THR A 95 4.79 16.30 -3.82
N GLY A 96 4.15 15.19 -4.22
CA GLY A 96 3.11 15.19 -5.25
C GLY A 96 1.88 16.02 -4.87
N LEU A 97 1.35 15.86 -3.67
CA LEU A 97 0.19 16.63 -3.21
C LEU A 97 0.52 18.11 -2.98
N ALA A 98 1.71 18.39 -2.42
CA ALA A 98 2.17 19.76 -2.28
C ALA A 98 2.36 20.46 -3.63
N MET A 99 2.84 19.75 -4.67
CA MET A 99 2.95 20.29 -6.04
C MET A 99 1.58 20.66 -6.61
N ILE A 100 0.57 19.80 -6.44
CA ILE A 100 -0.78 20.04 -6.95
C ILE A 100 -1.37 21.32 -6.32
N LEU A 101 -1.24 21.46 -5.01
CA LEU A 101 -1.74 22.64 -4.31
C LEU A 101 -0.94 23.89 -4.68
N ALA A 102 0.39 23.81 -4.70
CA ALA A 102 1.28 24.91 -5.02
C ALA A 102 1.09 25.42 -6.44
N GLU A 103 0.81 24.55 -7.41
CA GLU A 103 0.46 24.91 -8.78
C GLU A 103 -0.74 25.85 -8.82
N GLU A 104 -1.85 25.45 -8.20
CA GLU A 104 -3.07 26.26 -8.20
C GLU A 104 -2.95 27.54 -7.35
N LEU A 105 -2.13 27.50 -6.32
CA LEU A 105 -1.87 28.64 -5.45
C LEU A 105 -0.89 29.66 -6.08
N ASP A 106 -0.15 29.29 -7.14
CA ASP A 106 1.01 30.05 -7.66
C ASP A 106 2.10 30.29 -6.58
N ALA A 107 2.32 29.32 -5.70
CA ALA A 107 3.28 29.45 -4.63
C ALA A 107 4.74 29.48 -5.16
N ASP A 108 5.63 30.15 -4.40
CA ASP A 108 7.06 29.98 -4.59
C ASP A 108 7.49 28.60 -4.12
N TRP A 109 7.72 27.66 -5.07
CA TRP A 109 8.06 26.27 -4.74
C TRP A 109 9.28 26.13 -3.82
N THR A 110 10.20 27.06 -3.86
CA THR A 110 11.40 27.06 -2.99
C THR A 110 11.06 27.28 -1.53
N LYS A 111 9.86 27.80 -1.23
CA LYS A 111 9.34 28.10 0.10
C LYS A 111 8.21 27.14 0.53
N VAL A 112 7.93 26.12 -0.26
CA VAL A 112 6.91 25.13 0.09
C VAL A 112 7.47 24.04 1.00
N ARG A 113 6.73 23.71 2.05
CA ARG A 113 6.97 22.56 2.94
C ARG A 113 5.73 21.71 3.03
N ALA A 114 5.91 20.45 3.38
CA ALA A 114 4.81 19.50 3.60
C ALA A 114 4.90 18.87 4.99
N VAL A 115 3.75 18.69 5.63
CA VAL A 115 3.61 18.00 6.92
C VAL A 115 2.44 17.03 6.86
N HIS A 116 2.44 16.00 7.72
CA HIS A 116 1.27 15.12 7.84
C HIS A 116 0.10 15.82 8.54
N GLY A 117 -1.10 15.49 8.08
CA GLY A 117 -2.31 15.72 8.86
C GLY A 117 -2.41 14.74 10.02
N THR A 118 -3.35 15.01 10.90
CA THR A 118 -3.69 14.18 12.04
C THR A 118 -4.77 13.14 11.68
N GLY A 119 -5.35 12.48 12.69
CA GLY A 119 -6.54 11.64 12.54
C GLY A 119 -7.87 12.41 12.37
N ASP A 120 -7.84 13.74 12.20
CA ASP A 120 -9.05 14.56 12.10
C ASP A 120 -9.81 14.34 10.79
N ALA A 121 -11.15 14.44 10.85
CA ALA A 121 -12.05 14.22 9.72
C ALA A 121 -11.72 15.05 8.46
N ALA A 122 -11.07 16.23 8.63
CA ALA A 122 -10.63 17.06 7.52
C ALA A 122 -9.66 16.35 6.58
N TYR A 123 -8.86 15.40 7.09
CA TYR A 123 -7.84 14.68 6.36
C TYR A 123 -8.28 13.31 5.83
N ALA A 124 -9.55 12.97 5.93
CA ALA A 124 -10.11 11.77 5.32
C ALA A 124 -9.96 11.81 3.79
N ASP A 125 -9.85 10.62 3.17
CA ASP A 125 -9.88 10.49 1.72
C ASP A 125 -11.20 11.07 1.17
N PRO A 126 -11.16 11.98 0.18
CA PRO A 126 -12.36 12.68 -0.28
C PRO A 126 -13.37 11.76 -0.96
N GLN A 127 -12.95 10.61 -1.49
CA GLN A 127 -13.85 9.65 -2.13
C GLN A 127 -14.36 8.59 -1.16
N PHE A 128 -13.52 8.12 -0.25
CA PHE A 128 -13.89 7.05 0.67
C PHE A 128 -14.42 7.53 2.02
N GLY A 129 -14.16 8.79 2.39
CA GLY A 129 -14.62 9.37 3.66
C GLY A 129 -13.88 8.83 4.88
N ILE A 130 -12.76 8.13 4.70
CA ILE A 130 -11.92 7.59 5.77
C ILE A 130 -10.45 7.95 5.53
N HIS A 131 -9.63 7.92 6.59
CA HIS A 131 -8.19 8.06 6.44
C HIS A 131 -7.60 6.81 5.80
N LEU A 132 -6.95 6.98 4.65
CA LEU A 132 -6.40 5.86 3.94
C LEU A 132 -5.23 6.25 3.05
N THR A 133 -4.15 5.48 3.18
CA THR A 133 -3.03 5.48 2.25
C THR A 133 -2.87 4.06 1.71
N GLY A 134 -3.40 3.77 0.53
CA GLY A 134 -3.38 2.44 -0.09
C GLY A 134 -4.12 2.42 -1.40
N GLY A 135 -4.06 1.28 -2.13
CA GLY A 135 -4.72 1.11 -3.42
C GLY A 135 -4.26 2.11 -4.49
N SER A 136 -3.04 2.62 -4.36
CA SER A 136 -2.44 3.65 -5.22
C SER A 136 -3.31 4.92 -5.40
N ASN A 137 -4.23 5.19 -4.46
CA ASN A 137 -5.24 6.24 -4.59
C ASN A 137 -4.79 7.63 -4.12
N SER A 138 -3.62 7.77 -3.51
CA SER A 138 -3.21 9.02 -2.85
C SER A 138 -3.26 10.25 -3.76
N ILE A 139 -2.64 10.20 -4.92
CA ILE A 139 -2.71 11.29 -5.91
C ILE A 139 -4.06 11.29 -6.62
N LYS A 140 -4.52 10.14 -7.13
CA LYS A 140 -5.76 9.98 -7.89
C LYS A 140 -6.97 10.59 -7.16
N ASN A 141 -7.22 10.20 -5.92
CA ASN A 141 -8.40 10.63 -5.17
C ASN A 141 -8.29 12.08 -4.65
N SER A 142 -7.07 12.55 -4.40
CA SER A 142 -6.84 13.89 -3.83
C SER A 142 -6.52 14.96 -4.89
N TYR A 143 -6.41 14.60 -6.17
CA TYR A 143 -6.01 15.51 -7.24
C TYR A 143 -6.90 16.76 -7.31
N THR A 144 -8.21 16.57 -7.47
CA THR A 144 -9.17 17.68 -7.54
C THR A 144 -9.23 18.44 -6.22
N GLN A 145 -9.24 17.72 -5.06
CA GLN A 145 -9.26 18.34 -3.74
C GLN A 145 -8.09 19.32 -3.55
N TYR A 146 -6.86 18.91 -3.81
CA TYR A 146 -5.69 19.78 -3.61
C TYR A 146 -5.61 20.91 -4.62
N ARG A 147 -6.10 20.72 -5.83
CA ARG A 147 -6.28 21.81 -6.80
C ARG A 147 -7.27 22.87 -6.28
N GLU A 148 -8.45 22.44 -5.84
CA GLU A 148 -9.46 23.34 -5.30
C GLU A 148 -9.00 24.08 -4.04
N LEU A 149 -8.26 23.40 -3.14
CA LEU A 149 -7.68 24.02 -1.94
C LEU A 149 -6.70 25.14 -2.31
N GLY A 150 -5.81 24.89 -3.27
CA GLY A 150 -4.87 25.89 -3.78
C GLY A 150 -5.59 27.06 -4.45
N ALA A 151 -6.57 26.77 -5.31
CA ALA A 151 -7.35 27.80 -6.00
C ALA A 151 -8.19 28.65 -5.03
N ARG A 152 -8.82 28.06 -3.98
CA ARG A 152 -9.53 28.79 -2.94
C ARG A 152 -8.59 29.72 -2.17
N ALA A 153 -7.42 29.22 -1.75
CA ALA A 153 -6.44 30.05 -1.06
C ALA A 153 -5.94 31.21 -1.95
N ARG A 154 -5.68 30.96 -3.24
CA ARG A 154 -5.35 32.00 -4.21
C ARG A 154 -6.45 33.05 -4.32
N ALA A 155 -7.70 32.65 -4.45
CA ALA A 155 -8.83 33.58 -4.56
C ALA A 155 -8.98 34.47 -3.31
N MET A 156 -8.78 33.90 -2.10
CA MET A 156 -8.80 34.69 -0.85
C MET A 156 -7.67 35.70 -0.81
N LEU A 157 -6.47 35.35 -1.27
CA LEU A 157 -5.33 36.30 -1.34
C LEU A 157 -5.56 37.41 -2.36
N LEU A 158 -6.16 37.10 -3.53
CA LEU A 158 -6.56 38.08 -4.52
C LEU A 158 -7.61 39.06 -3.94
N SER A 159 -8.62 38.54 -3.24
CA SER A 159 -9.65 39.35 -2.59
C SER A 159 -9.06 40.25 -1.52
N ALA A 160 -8.12 39.77 -0.70
CA ALA A 160 -7.42 40.58 0.29
C ALA A 160 -6.60 41.72 -0.34
N ALA A 161 -5.91 41.44 -1.45
CA ALA A 161 -5.16 42.47 -2.20
C ALA A 161 -6.09 43.48 -2.87
N ALA A 162 -7.21 43.03 -3.45
CA ALA A 162 -8.24 43.89 -4.06
C ALA A 162 -8.81 44.88 -3.02
N ALA A 163 -9.17 44.40 -1.83
CA ALA A 163 -9.63 45.25 -0.73
C ALA A 163 -8.55 46.23 -0.28
N ARG A 164 -7.30 45.80 -0.10
CA ARG A 164 -6.14 46.63 0.29
C ARG A 164 -5.86 47.76 -0.71
N TRP A 165 -5.96 47.48 -1.99
CA TRP A 165 -5.62 48.39 -3.06
C TRP A 165 -6.82 49.14 -3.66
N LYS A 166 -8.05 48.79 -3.23
CA LYS A 166 -9.32 49.35 -3.73
C LYS A 166 -9.41 49.21 -5.27
N VAL A 167 -9.18 48.00 -5.77
CA VAL A 167 -9.28 47.65 -7.20
C VAL A 167 -10.10 46.38 -7.35
N ASP A 168 -10.61 46.16 -8.57
CA ASP A 168 -11.29 44.88 -8.87
C ASP A 168 -10.30 43.71 -8.81
N ALA A 169 -10.71 42.61 -8.20
CA ALA A 169 -9.91 41.38 -8.14
C ALA A 169 -9.59 40.82 -9.53
N ALA A 170 -10.42 41.06 -10.53
CA ALA A 170 -10.18 40.68 -11.93
C ALA A 170 -8.96 41.36 -12.57
N GLN A 171 -8.51 42.50 -12.01
CA GLN A 171 -7.30 43.21 -12.46
C GLN A 171 -6.02 42.68 -11.85
N LEU A 172 -6.16 41.74 -10.91
CA LEU A 172 -5.04 41.14 -10.16
C LEU A 172 -4.65 39.78 -10.73
N ARG A 173 -3.38 39.46 -10.58
CA ARG A 173 -2.83 38.16 -10.90
C ARG A 173 -1.84 37.69 -9.85
N THR A 174 -1.66 36.39 -9.78
CA THR A 174 -0.68 35.79 -8.88
C THR A 174 0.55 35.31 -9.66
N ARG A 175 1.71 35.33 -9.02
CA ARG A 175 2.94 34.75 -9.56
C ARG A 175 3.94 34.55 -8.43
N THR A 176 4.47 33.32 -8.32
CA THR A 176 5.62 32.98 -7.43
C THR A 176 5.45 33.56 -6.01
N GLY A 177 4.32 33.27 -5.35
CA GLY A 177 4.05 33.68 -3.97
C GLY A 177 3.75 35.19 -3.80
N GLN A 178 3.36 35.88 -4.86
CA GLN A 178 3.00 37.32 -4.85
C GLN A 178 1.69 37.57 -5.60
N VAL A 179 0.96 38.59 -5.17
CA VAL A 179 -0.13 39.21 -5.90
C VAL A 179 0.40 40.46 -6.61
N LEU A 180 0.09 40.59 -7.87
CA LEU A 180 0.47 41.69 -8.76
C LEU A 180 -0.78 42.45 -9.23
N GLY A 181 -0.73 43.78 -9.22
CA GLY A 181 -1.83 44.64 -9.62
C GLY A 181 -1.41 45.80 -10.53
N PRO A 182 -2.39 46.62 -11.00
CA PRO A 182 -2.15 47.78 -11.83
C PRO A 182 -1.19 48.77 -11.17
N GLY A 183 -0.45 49.52 -11.98
CA GLY A 183 0.50 50.55 -11.53
C GLY A 183 1.73 49.98 -10.81
N GLY A 184 2.13 48.71 -11.10
CA GLY A 184 3.29 48.09 -10.50
C GLY A 184 3.10 47.64 -9.05
N ARG A 185 1.86 47.64 -8.55
CA ARG A 185 1.54 47.18 -7.18
C ARG A 185 1.88 45.71 -7.03
N LYS A 186 2.50 45.35 -5.90
CA LYS A 186 2.83 43.99 -5.52
C LYS A 186 2.73 43.79 -4.01
N ALA A 187 2.32 42.63 -3.58
CA ALA A 187 2.37 42.17 -2.19
C ALA A 187 2.68 40.69 -2.14
N SER A 188 3.48 40.29 -1.17
CA SER A 188 3.77 38.88 -0.91
C SER A 188 2.54 38.20 -0.28
N TYR A 189 2.46 36.87 -0.41
CA TYR A 189 1.40 36.13 0.27
C TYR A 189 1.47 36.26 1.79
N GLY A 190 2.68 36.38 2.36
CA GLY A 190 2.87 36.60 3.80
C GLY A 190 2.25 37.92 4.29
N GLU A 191 2.34 39.01 3.49
CA GLU A 191 1.73 40.30 3.84
C GLU A 191 0.19 40.30 3.74
N LEU A 192 -0.39 39.35 2.99
CA LEU A 192 -1.83 39.27 2.72
C LEU A 192 -2.52 38.16 3.54
N ALA A 193 -1.76 37.20 4.07
CA ALA A 193 -2.28 35.97 4.65
C ALA A 193 -3.28 36.23 5.80
N GLU A 194 -2.96 37.15 6.72
CA GLU A 194 -3.84 37.47 7.86
C GLU A 194 -5.17 38.10 7.39
N ALA A 195 -5.11 39.00 6.43
CA ALA A 195 -6.32 39.62 5.87
C ALA A 195 -7.14 38.60 5.10
N ALA A 196 -6.49 37.74 4.31
CA ALA A 196 -7.15 36.67 3.55
C ALA A 196 -7.90 35.69 4.47
N MET A 197 -7.30 35.31 5.61
CA MET A 197 -7.92 34.39 6.59
C MET A 197 -9.22 34.90 7.19
N ARG A 198 -9.46 36.19 7.14
CA ARG A 198 -10.70 36.81 7.65
C ARG A 198 -11.82 36.89 6.62
N LEU A 199 -11.52 36.53 5.36
CA LEU A 199 -12.48 36.53 4.25
C LEU A 199 -13.24 35.21 4.18
N PRO A 200 -14.50 35.22 3.67
CA PRO A 200 -15.23 34.01 3.42
C PRO A 200 -14.49 33.15 2.36
N VAL A 201 -14.48 31.84 2.57
CA VAL A 201 -13.91 30.90 1.61
C VAL A 201 -14.87 30.74 0.42
N PRO A 202 -14.43 30.94 -0.82
CA PRO A 202 -15.30 30.79 -1.99
C PRO A 202 -15.71 29.32 -2.19
N ILE A 203 -17.01 29.10 -2.41
CA ILE A 203 -17.57 27.76 -2.64
C ILE A 203 -17.09 27.22 -3.99
N THR A 204 -17.15 28.03 -5.02
CA THR A 204 -16.70 27.72 -6.40
C THR A 204 -15.43 28.47 -6.73
N VAL A 205 -14.51 27.79 -7.40
CA VAL A 205 -13.24 28.38 -7.88
C VAL A 205 -12.90 27.88 -9.29
N ALA A 206 -12.27 28.73 -10.08
CA ALA A 206 -11.73 28.34 -11.37
C ALA A 206 -10.36 27.67 -11.18
N LEU A 207 -10.20 26.48 -11.75
CA LEU A 207 -8.95 25.76 -11.79
C LEU A 207 -8.15 26.14 -13.05
N LYS A 208 -6.83 26.06 -12.99
CA LYS A 208 -5.97 26.24 -14.15
C LYS A 208 -6.23 25.16 -15.20
N ASP A 209 -6.06 25.50 -16.46
CA ASP A 209 -6.00 24.53 -17.55
C ASP A 209 -4.67 23.74 -17.45
N PRO A 210 -4.64 22.43 -17.67
CA PRO A 210 -3.40 21.65 -17.68
C PRO A 210 -2.29 22.18 -18.59
N LYS A 211 -2.64 22.84 -19.71
CA LYS A 211 -1.68 23.50 -20.60
C LYS A 211 -0.91 24.65 -19.95
N ASP A 212 -1.46 25.25 -18.89
CA ASP A 212 -0.91 26.41 -18.19
C ASP A 212 -0.10 25.97 -16.93
N PHE A 213 0.08 24.67 -16.70
CA PHE A 213 0.84 24.18 -15.57
C PHE A 213 2.33 24.52 -15.69
N SER A 214 2.86 25.09 -14.63
CA SER A 214 4.27 25.49 -14.53
C SER A 214 5.09 24.52 -13.66
N LEU A 215 4.46 23.82 -12.72
CA LEU A 215 5.08 22.92 -11.75
C LEU A 215 4.65 21.47 -11.99
N ILE A 216 3.37 21.20 -12.14
CA ILE A 216 2.84 19.88 -12.47
C ILE A 216 3.39 19.44 -13.84
N GLY A 217 3.82 18.18 -13.95
CA GLY A 217 4.44 17.64 -15.18
C GLY A 217 5.94 17.90 -15.27
N LYS A 218 6.53 18.64 -14.35
CA LYS A 218 7.97 18.90 -14.33
C LYS A 218 8.70 17.91 -13.44
N ALA A 219 9.90 17.52 -13.85
CA ALA A 219 10.78 16.60 -13.12
C ALA A 219 11.40 17.29 -11.89
N THR A 220 10.60 17.46 -10.84
CA THR A 220 10.94 18.21 -9.64
C THR A 220 11.52 17.28 -8.57
N SER A 221 12.55 17.72 -7.85
CA SER A 221 13.12 16.98 -6.72
C SER A 221 12.12 16.88 -5.57
N ARG A 222 12.17 15.77 -4.85
CA ARG A 222 11.32 15.55 -3.68
C ARG A 222 11.67 16.56 -2.57
N LEU A 223 10.65 17.05 -1.86
CA LEU A 223 10.81 17.96 -0.71
C LEU A 223 11.62 17.33 0.42
N ASP A 224 11.50 16.02 0.62
CA ASP A 224 12.16 15.26 1.68
C ASP A 224 13.53 14.66 1.27
N ALA A 225 13.96 14.81 0.01
CA ALA A 225 15.18 14.18 -0.50
C ALA A 225 16.44 14.62 0.26
N ARG A 226 16.55 15.92 0.56
CA ARG A 226 17.71 16.49 1.23
C ARG A 226 17.88 15.96 2.66
N ASP A 227 16.80 15.87 3.41
CA ASP A 227 16.85 15.42 4.81
C ASP A 227 17.04 13.91 4.88
N LYS A 228 16.40 13.14 3.99
CA LYS A 228 16.60 11.69 3.86
C LYS A 228 18.05 11.34 3.50
N SER A 229 18.63 11.98 2.49
CA SER A 229 20.02 11.71 2.05
C SER A 229 21.10 12.12 3.06
N ARG A 230 20.76 12.97 4.05
CA ARG A 230 21.64 13.42 5.11
C ARG A 230 21.38 12.78 6.46
N GLY A 231 20.48 11.81 6.55
CA GLY A 231 20.10 11.16 7.79
C GLY A 231 19.41 12.09 8.80
N ARG A 232 18.77 13.17 8.34
CA ARG A 232 18.07 14.14 9.19
C ARG A 232 16.57 13.90 9.28
N GLN A 233 16.03 13.09 8.36
CA GLN A 233 14.62 12.75 8.37
C GLN A 233 14.33 11.84 9.57
N ALA A 234 13.44 12.29 10.46
CA ALA A 234 12.93 11.45 11.53
C ALA A 234 11.78 10.57 11.04
N PHE A 235 11.74 9.34 11.53
CA PHE A 235 10.71 8.34 11.29
C PHE A 235 10.03 7.95 12.61
N GLY A 236 9.04 7.09 12.58
CA GLY A 236 8.37 6.62 13.79
C GLY A 236 9.32 6.03 14.82
N ILE A 237 10.31 5.26 14.36
CA ILE A 237 11.35 4.65 15.21
C ILE A 237 12.25 5.69 15.91
N ASP A 238 12.32 6.91 15.38
CA ASP A 238 13.21 7.97 15.91
C ASP A 238 12.53 8.86 16.95
N VAL A 239 11.24 8.67 17.21
CA VAL A 239 10.49 9.45 18.21
C VAL A 239 11.18 9.37 19.57
N ARG A 240 11.42 10.54 20.20
CA ARG A 240 12.00 10.66 21.53
C ARG A 240 11.18 11.63 22.36
N LEU A 241 10.64 11.13 23.45
CA LEU A 241 9.89 11.92 24.41
C LEU A 241 10.64 11.94 25.76
N PRO A 242 10.45 12.98 26.56
CA PRO A 242 11.06 13.05 27.88
C PRO A 242 10.70 11.81 28.74
N GLY A 243 11.72 11.16 29.32
CA GLY A 243 11.54 9.96 30.15
C GLY A 243 11.07 8.71 29.41
N GLN A 244 11.04 8.71 28.07
CA GLN A 244 10.55 7.58 27.27
C GLN A 244 11.32 6.29 27.56
N LEU A 245 10.56 5.21 27.76
CA LEU A 245 11.05 3.84 27.84
C LEU A 245 10.82 3.08 26.51
N THR A 246 11.52 1.97 26.34
CA THR A 246 11.34 1.09 25.18
C THR A 246 10.87 -0.27 25.62
N ALA A 247 9.86 -0.80 24.93
CA ALA A 247 9.37 -2.17 25.10
C ALA A 247 9.70 -3.03 23.88
N VAL A 248 10.07 -4.27 24.13
CA VAL A 248 10.19 -5.35 23.14
C VAL A 248 9.34 -6.52 23.61
N VAL A 249 8.58 -7.13 22.69
CA VAL A 249 7.62 -8.18 23.03
C VAL A 249 8.14 -9.56 22.61
N ALA A 250 8.10 -10.53 23.51
CA ALA A 250 8.22 -11.94 23.17
C ALA A 250 6.86 -12.47 22.74
N ARG A 251 6.77 -12.97 21.50
CA ARG A 251 5.55 -13.51 20.88
C ARG A 251 5.62 -15.03 20.77
N PRO A 252 4.48 -15.73 20.78
CA PRO A 252 4.48 -17.18 20.58
C PRO A 252 4.98 -17.53 19.17
N PRO A 253 5.70 -18.66 19.01
CA PRO A 253 6.23 -19.10 17.72
C PRO A 253 5.14 -19.59 16.75
N VAL A 254 3.96 -19.97 17.27
CA VAL A 254 2.79 -20.40 16.52
C VAL A 254 1.67 -19.38 16.70
N PHE A 255 1.08 -18.90 15.61
CA PHE A 255 0.03 -17.89 15.68
C PHE A 255 -1.17 -18.33 16.49
N GLY A 256 -1.63 -17.47 17.42
CA GLY A 256 -2.76 -17.72 18.29
C GLY A 256 -2.44 -18.49 19.56
N ALA A 257 -1.20 -18.97 19.77
CA ALA A 257 -0.82 -19.68 20.97
C ALA A 257 -0.79 -18.76 22.21
N ARG A 258 -0.98 -19.35 23.40
CA ARG A 258 -1.03 -18.62 24.67
C ARG A 258 0.16 -18.97 25.58
N LEU A 259 0.43 -18.08 26.50
CA LEU A 259 1.49 -18.29 27.49
C LEU A 259 1.01 -19.27 28.56
N ALA A 260 1.67 -20.44 28.66
CA ALA A 260 1.40 -21.45 29.69
C ALA A 260 2.21 -21.18 30.96
N ALA A 261 3.52 -20.93 30.86
CA ALA A 261 4.39 -20.64 32.00
C ALA A 261 5.49 -19.65 31.60
N MET A 262 6.02 -18.93 32.60
CA MET A 262 7.08 -17.96 32.44
C MET A 262 8.03 -17.98 33.66
N ASP A 263 9.34 -18.06 33.40
CA ASP A 263 10.38 -17.68 34.35
C ASP A 263 11.07 -16.40 33.82
N ASP A 264 10.88 -15.30 34.52
CA ASP A 264 11.41 -13.98 34.18
C ASP A 264 12.53 -13.51 35.09
N SER A 265 13.04 -14.37 35.95
CA SER A 265 14.05 -14.07 36.96
C SER A 265 15.33 -13.52 36.35
N ALA A 266 15.87 -14.16 35.31
CA ALA A 266 17.04 -13.71 34.58
C ALA A 266 16.81 -12.39 33.86
N ALA A 267 15.61 -12.22 33.27
CA ALA A 267 15.25 -10.97 32.55
C ALA A 267 15.19 -9.76 33.49
N ARG A 268 14.60 -9.94 34.68
CA ARG A 268 14.50 -8.87 35.70
C ARG A 268 15.86 -8.46 36.26
N ALA A 269 16.84 -9.36 36.27
CA ALA A 269 18.19 -9.07 36.75
C ALA A 269 19.00 -8.19 35.81
N ILE A 270 18.57 -8.01 34.58
CA ILE A 270 19.30 -7.19 33.58
C ILE A 270 19.14 -5.71 33.92
N LYS A 271 20.28 -5.01 34.04
CA LYS A 271 20.30 -3.58 34.34
C LYS A 271 19.55 -2.77 33.30
N GLY A 272 18.67 -1.90 33.77
CA GLY A 272 17.83 -1.04 32.91
C GLY A 272 16.44 -1.58 32.64
N VAL A 273 16.15 -2.83 32.99
CA VAL A 273 14.79 -3.38 32.93
C VAL A 273 13.92 -2.74 34.02
N LYS A 274 12.73 -2.32 33.66
CA LYS A 274 11.74 -1.68 34.55
C LYS A 274 10.58 -2.62 34.87
N ALA A 275 10.14 -3.39 33.88
CA ALA A 275 9.05 -4.36 34.06
C ALA A 275 9.12 -5.49 33.02
N VAL A 276 8.57 -6.65 33.42
CA VAL A 276 8.24 -7.79 32.56
C VAL A 276 6.74 -8.03 32.73
N LEU A 277 5.99 -7.89 31.62
CA LEU A 277 4.52 -7.76 31.64
C LEU A 277 3.88 -8.75 30.68
N ARG A 278 2.89 -9.49 31.13
CA ARG A 278 2.03 -10.31 30.28
C ARG A 278 1.01 -9.40 29.61
N ILE A 279 0.83 -9.54 28.31
CA ILE A 279 -0.10 -8.73 27.51
C ILE A 279 -0.92 -9.62 26.57
N PRO A 280 -2.16 -9.24 26.25
CA PRO A 280 -2.90 -9.86 25.16
C PRO A 280 -2.30 -9.43 23.82
N LEU A 281 -2.34 -10.34 22.86
CA LEU A 281 -1.95 -10.12 21.47
C LEU A 281 -3.12 -10.42 20.54
N ASP A 282 -2.92 -10.11 19.25
CA ASP A 282 -3.89 -10.40 18.20
C ASP A 282 -4.24 -11.89 18.12
N ARG A 283 -5.44 -12.21 17.60
CA ARG A 283 -5.96 -13.57 17.39
C ARG A 283 -6.05 -14.41 18.67
N GLY A 284 -6.23 -13.75 19.81
CA GLY A 284 -6.34 -14.41 21.12
C GLY A 284 -5.04 -14.98 21.66
N ALA A 285 -3.91 -14.63 21.05
CA ALA A 285 -2.59 -14.94 21.57
C ALA A 285 -2.25 -14.12 22.81
N GLU A 286 -1.19 -14.52 23.49
CA GLU A 286 -0.60 -13.78 24.61
C GLU A 286 0.89 -13.60 24.38
N GLY A 287 1.46 -12.51 24.89
CA GLY A 287 2.88 -12.20 24.80
C GLY A 287 3.44 -11.68 26.11
N VAL A 288 4.76 -11.51 26.13
CA VAL A 288 5.47 -10.95 27.27
C VAL A 288 6.25 -9.72 26.81
N ALA A 289 5.85 -8.55 27.29
CA ALA A 289 6.54 -7.28 27.02
C ALA A 289 7.63 -7.06 28.08
N VAL A 290 8.84 -6.74 27.64
CA VAL A 290 9.92 -6.26 28.49
C VAL A 290 10.09 -4.79 28.30
N VAL A 291 9.87 -3.98 29.32
CA VAL A 291 10.02 -2.53 29.34
C VAL A 291 11.36 -2.16 29.99
N ALA A 292 12.17 -1.36 29.33
CA ALA A 292 13.51 -0.97 29.80
C ALA A 292 13.88 0.45 29.39
N ASP A 293 15.03 0.95 29.88
CA ASP A 293 15.58 2.27 29.57
C ASP A 293 15.91 2.48 28.07
N GLY A 294 16.01 1.39 27.30
CA GLY A 294 16.29 1.43 25.86
C GLY A 294 16.11 0.08 25.20
N TYR A 295 16.35 0.06 23.88
CA TYR A 295 16.14 -1.15 23.07
C TYR A 295 17.04 -2.33 23.50
N TRP A 296 18.33 -2.06 23.72
CA TRP A 296 19.27 -3.14 23.96
C TRP A 296 19.00 -3.89 25.27
N PRO A 297 18.85 -3.24 26.45
CA PRO A 297 18.46 -3.95 27.66
C PRO A 297 17.09 -4.64 27.54
N ALA A 298 16.11 -4.05 26.83
CA ALA A 298 14.83 -4.69 26.59
C ALA A 298 14.98 -5.99 25.77
N LYS A 299 15.80 -5.93 24.70
CA LYS A 299 16.07 -7.08 23.82
C LYS A 299 16.81 -8.20 24.57
N GLN A 300 17.86 -7.88 25.31
CA GLN A 300 18.61 -8.86 26.10
C GLN A 300 17.71 -9.54 27.14
N ALA A 301 16.86 -8.78 27.81
CA ALA A 301 15.97 -9.29 28.81
C ALA A 301 14.86 -10.18 28.18
N ARG A 302 14.30 -9.78 27.02
CA ARG A 302 13.37 -10.61 26.27
C ARG A 302 13.99 -11.96 25.91
N ASP A 303 15.24 -11.94 25.44
CA ASP A 303 15.96 -13.15 25.03
C ASP A 303 16.35 -14.05 26.22
N ALA A 304 16.41 -13.49 27.44
CA ALA A 304 16.66 -14.23 28.69
C ALA A 304 15.39 -14.84 29.31
N LEU A 305 14.20 -14.53 28.79
CA LEU A 305 12.95 -15.12 29.26
C LEU A 305 12.91 -16.62 28.95
N LYS A 306 12.45 -17.43 29.90
CA LYS A 306 12.12 -18.82 29.66
C LYS A 306 10.59 -18.96 29.62
N LEU A 307 10.08 -19.14 28.41
CA LEU A 307 8.64 -19.14 28.12
C LEU A 307 8.19 -20.52 27.66
N GLN A 308 7.05 -20.96 28.17
CA GLN A 308 6.36 -22.16 27.70
C GLN A 308 5.03 -21.70 27.06
N TRP A 309 4.78 -22.17 25.84
CA TRP A 309 3.61 -21.80 25.05
C TRP A 309 2.64 -22.97 24.94
N ASP A 310 1.37 -22.71 25.21
CA ASP A 310 0.29 -23.66 24.93
C ASP A 310 -0.12 -23.53 23.45
N THR A 311 0.24 -24.54 22.68
CA THR A 311 -0.10 -24.67 21.26
C THR A 311 -1.15 -25.73 20.99
N SER A 312 -1.82 -26.25 22.03
CA SER A 312 -2.74 -27.40 21.94
C SER A 312 -4.03 -27.07 21.18
N LYS A 313 -4.42 -25.78 21.16
CA LYS A 313 -5.68 -25.31 20.57
C LYS A 313 -5.49 -24.55 19.24
N VAL A 314 -4.31 -24.58 18.66
CA VAL A 314 -4.01 -23.87 17.40
C VAL A 314 -3.50 -24.82 16.34
N ASP A 315 -3.95 -24.61 15.10
CA ASP A 315 -3.45 -25.34 13.95
C ASP A 315 -1.98 -24.98 13.68
N LYS A 316 -1.20 -26.01 13.32
CA LYS A 316 0.23 -25.91 13.03
C LYS A 316 0.44 -26.14 11.53
N PRO A 317 0.42 -25.08 10.71
CA PRO A 317 0.68 -25.21 9.27
C PRO A 317 2.10 -25.73 9.03
N ASP A 318 2.23 -26.52 7.96
CA ASP A 318 3.47 -26.99 7.38
C ASP A 318 3.42 -26.74 5.89
N SER A 319 4.48 -26.17 5.32
CA SER A 319 4.46 -25.66 3.93
C SER A 319 4.23 -26.75 2.89
N GLU A 320 4.84 -27.92 3.08
CA GLU A 320 4.69 -29.04 2.12
C GLU A 320 3.27 -29.61 2.18
N ARG A 321 2.79 -29.88 3.40
CA ARG A 321 1.43 -30.39 3.63
C ARG A 321 0.37 -29.39 3.12
N LEU A 322 0.59 -28.10 3.35
CA LEU A 322 -0.32 -27.05 2.88
C LEU A 322 -0.39 -27.00 1.35
N LEU A 323 0.74 -27.11 0.66
CA LEU A 323 0.76 -27.15 -0.79
C LEU A 323 0.08 -28.40 -1.35
N ALA A 324 0.24 -29.57 -0.69
CA ALA A 324 -0.49 -30.77 -1.04
C ALA A 324 -2.02 -30.58 -0.90
N GLN A 325 -2.48 -29.99 0.20
CA GLN A 325 -3.89 -29.66 0.40
C GLN A 325 -4.42 -28.69 -0.67
N TYR A 326 -3.63 -27.72 -1.12
CA TYR A 326 -4.02 -26.80 -2.19
C TYR A 326 -4.15 -27.53 -3.53
N ARG A 327 -3.27 -28.49 -3.82
CA ARG A 327 -3.35 -29.35 -5.00
C ARG A 327 -4.59 -30.24 -4.99
N ASP A 328 -4.96 -30.76 -3.83
CA ASP A 328 -6.19 -31.55 -3.67
C ASP A 328 -7.45 -30.70 -3.88
N LEU A 329 -7.48 -29.49 -3.29
CA LEU A 329 -8.57 -28.53 -3.50
C LEU A 329 -8.69 -28.12 -4.97
N ALA A 330 -7.58 -27.96 -5.68
CA ALA A 330 -7.61 -27.60 -7.10
C ALA A 330 -8.22 -28.66 -8.00
N GLN A 331 -8.49 -29.87 -7.50
CA GLN A 331 -9.18 -30.96 -8.21
C GLN A 331 -10.67 -31.01 -7.87
N GLN A 332 -11.13 -30.23 -6.89
CA GLN A 332 -12.50 -30.21 -6.44
C GLN A 332 -13.35 -29.16 -7.19
N PRO A 333 -14.64 -29.40 -7.37
CA PRO A 333 -15.55 -28.35 -7.81
C PRO A 333 -15.58 -27.20 -6.80
N GLY A 334 -15.73 -25.96 -7.28
CA GLY A 334 -15.75 -24.78 -6.43
C GLY A 334 -16.52 -23.61 -7.01
N PRO A 335 -16.61 -22.50 -6.28
CA PRO A 335 -17.22 -21.27 -6.78
C PRO A 335 -16.55 -20.79 -8.07
N ARG A 336 -17.34 -20.30 -9.01
CA ARG A 336 -16.87 -19.80 -10.30
C ARG A 336 -16.90 -18.27 -10.35
N ALA A 337 -15.75 -17.68 -10.63
CA ALA A 337 -15.61 -16.23 -10.89
C ALA A 337 -15.91 -15.89 -12.36
N MET A 338 -15.63 -16.83 -13.28
CA MET A 338 -15.94 -16.78 -14.71
C MET A 338 -16.40 -18.17 -15.15
N ASP A 339 -17.31 -18.25 -16.14
CA ASP A 339 -17.94 -19.51 -16.54
C ASP A 339 -18.10 -19.59 -18.06
N ALA A 340 -17.00 -19.58 -18.80
CA ALA A 340 -17.01 -19.82 -20.24
C ALA A 340 -17.21 -21.30 -20.56
N ASP A 341 -17.70 -21.60 -21.78
CA ASP A 341 -17.82 -22.96 -22.26
C ASP A 341 -16.46 -23.62 -22.47
N MET A 342 -16.28 -24.82 -21.93
CA MET A 342 -15.06 -25.62 -22.03
C MET A 342 -15.15 -26.75 -23.06
N ALA A 343 -16.25 -26.91 -23.77
CA ALA A 343 -16.38 -27.94 -24.80
C ALA A 343 -15.30 -27.87 -25.90
N PRO A 344 -14.86 -26.64 -26.34
CA PRO A 344 -13.80 -26.53 -27.33
C PRO A 344 -12.45 -27.08 -26.89
N LEU A 345 -12.24 -27.27 -25.58
CA LEU A 345 -10.97 -27.79 -25.04
C LEU A 345 -10.68 -29.23 -25.48
N ALA A 346 -11.75 -30.04 -25.66
CA ALA A 346 -11.62 -31.43 -26.04
C ALA A 346 -11.14 -31.63 -27.48
N SER A 347 -11.41 -30.66 -28.36
CA SER A 347 -11.05 -30.72 -29.80
C SER A 347 -9.98 -29.68 -30.18
N ALA A 348 -9.37 -28.99 -29.22
CA ALA A 348 -8.35 -28.01 -29.48
C ALA A 348 -7.12 -28.64 -30.14
N PRO A 349 -6.60 -28.07 -31.25
CA PRO A 349 -5.41 -28.59 -31.94
C PRO A 349 -4.14 -28.58 -31.07
N HIS A 350 -4.04 -27.61 -30.18
CA HIS A 350 -2.94 -27.45 -29.23
C HIS A 350 -3.45 -27.23 -27.82
N THR A 351 -2.75 -27.78 -26.85
CA THR A 351 -3.07 -27.59 -25.43
C THR A 351 -1.80 -27.26 -24.62
N ILE A 352 -1.99 -26.43 -23.57
CA ILE A 352 -1.00 -26.18 -22.53
C ILE A 352 -1.65 -26.54 -21.20
N ASP A 353 -0.95 -27.41 -20.43
CA ASP A 353 -1.26 -27.68 -19.03
C ASP A 353 -0.17 -27.04 -18.16
N ALA A 354 -0.53 -26.27 -17.14
CA ALA A 354 0.40 -25.57 -16.30
C ALA A 354 -0.09 -25.50 -14.84
N GLU A 355 0.83 -25.68 -13.90
CA GLU A 355 0.63 -25.43 -12.49
C GLU A 355 1.63 -24.37 -12.02
N PHE A 356 1.16 -23.38 -11.25
CA PHE A 356 2.01 -22.32 -10.70
C PHE A 356 1.92 -22.28 -9.18
N VAL A 357 3.06 -22.04 -8.54
CA VAL A 357 3.14 -21.90 -7.08
C VAL A 357 3.76 -20.55 -6.72
N PHE A 358 3.07 -19.82 -5.88
CA PHE A 358 3.50 -18.53 -5.34
C PHE A 358 3.56 -18.61 -3.81
N PRO A 359 4.75 -18.48 -3.17
CA PRO A 359 4.90 -18.67 -1.73
C PRO A 359 4.25 -17.55 -0.91
N PHE A 360 4.17 -17.73 0.40
CA PHE A 360 3.95 -16.60 1.30
C PHE A 360 5.13 -15.63 1.22
N LEU A 361 4.85 -14.31 1.27
CA LEU A 361 5.85 -13.25 1.27
C LEU A 361 5.67 -12.31 2.45
N ALA A 362 6.76 -11.97 3.13
CA ALA A 362 6.79 -10.88 4.10
C ALA A 362 6.90 -9.52 3.40
N HIS A 363 6.39 -8.47 4.04
CA HIS A 363 6.53 -7.09 3.56
C HIS A 363 7.96 -6.56 3.74
N ALA A 364 8.59 -6.95 4.84
CA ALA A 364 9.97 -6.62 5.19
C ALA A 364 10.38 -5.14 4.98
N PRO A 365 9.59 -4.15 5.45
CA PRO A 365 9.98 -2.75 5.34
C PRO A 365 11.27 -2.50 6.11
N MET A 366 12.12 -1.58 5.65
CA MET A 366 13.41 -1.30 6.31
C MET A 366 13.22 -0.81 7.75
N GLU A 367 12.20 -0.03 8.03
CA GLU A 367 11.77 0.32 9.38
C GLU A 367 10.78 -0.75 9.89
N PRO A 368 11.15 -1.57 10.89
CA PRO A 368 10.21 -2.48 11.54
C PRO A 368 9.05 -1.74 12.20
N LEU A 369 7.95 -2.45 12.45
CA LEU A 369 6.77 -1.86 13.08
C LEU A 369 7.13 -1.28 14.46
N ASN A 370 6.58 -0.12 14.74
CA ASN A 370 6.77 0.57 16.00
C ASN A 370 5.59 1.53 16.28
N CYS A 371 5.34 1.77 17.56
CA CYS A 371 4.39 2.77 18.01
C CYS A 371 4.82 3.28 19.39
N THR A 372 4.85 4.60 19.59
CA THR A 372 5.09 5.22 20.89
C THR A 372 3.75 5.67 21.47
N VAL A 373 3.46 5.28 22.69
CA VAL A 373 2.22 5.62 23.40
C VAL A 373 2.57 6.39 24.68
N SER A 374 1.94 7.55 24.86
CA SER A 374 1.99 8.35 26.09
C SER A 374 0.61 8.43 26.71
N LEU A 375 0.43 7.85 27.89
CA LEU A 375 -0.82 7.88 28.65
C LEU A 375 -0.79 9.05 29.62
N THR A 376 -1.86 9.83 29.65
CA THR A 376 -2.09 10.91 30.62
C THR A 376 -3.43 10.71 31.34
N PRO A 377 -3.72 11.44 32.43
CA PRO A 377 -5.06 11.42 33.01
C PRO A 377 -6.16 11.91 32.06
N ALA A 378 -5.81 12.75 31.08
CA ALA A 378 -6.74 13.34 30.10
C ALA A 378 -6.97 12.44 28.87
N GLY A 379 -6.07 11.47 28.60
CA GLY A 379 -6.17 10.61 27.40
C GLY A 379 -4.86 9.97 27.00
N ALA A 380 -4.71 9.72 25.69
CA ALA A 380 -3.54 9.10 25.11
C ALA A 380 -3.03 9.88 23.88
N GLU A 381 -1.71 9.95 23.73
CA GLU A 381 -1.08 10.41 22.50
C GLU A 381 -0.24 9.28 21.89
N LEU A 382 -0.39 9.06 20.58
CA LEU A 382 0.30 8.01 19.83
C LEU A 382 1.13 8.60 18.70
N TRP A 383 2.39 8.20 18.57
CA TRP A 383 3.30 8.50 17.46
C TRP A 383 3.53 7.24 16.66
N VAL A 384 3.05 7.22 15.42
CA VAL A 384 3.06 5.99 14.60
C VAL A 384 3.02 6.30 13.11
N GLY A 385 3.71 5.50 12.31
CA GLY A 385 3.58 5.49 10.86
C GLY A 385 2.40 4.62 10.44
N SER A 386 1.21 5.20 10.32
CA SER A 386 -0.05 4.51 10.02
C SER A 386 -0.58 4.86 8.63
N GLN A 387 -1.00 3.85 7.87
CA GLN A 387 -1.72 4.04 6.60
C GLN A 387 -3.21 4.37 6.80
N SER A 388 -3.74 4.15 8.02
CA SER A 388 -5.13 4.46 8.39
C SER A 388 -5.23 5.02 9.82
N PRO A 389 -4.72 6.24 10.07
CA PRO A 389 -4.66 6.79 11.43
C PRO A 389 -6.02 6.95 12.10
N GLY A 390 -7.10 7.10 11.34
CA GLY A 390 -8.45 7.15 11.92
C GLY A 390 -8.89 5.79 12.48
N LEU A 391 -8.64 4.70 11.75
CA LEU A 391 -8.95 3.34 12.21
C LEU A 391 -8.07 2.95 13.41
N ASP A 392 -6.77 3.21 13.31
CA ASP A 392 -5.81 2.90 14.37
C ASP A 392 -6.09 3.71 15.65
N GLY A 393 -6.50 4.98 15.52
CA GLY A 393 -6.90 5.82 16.64
C GLY A 393 -8.17 5.31 17.34
N ALA A 394 -9.16 4.87 16.58
CA ALA A 394 -10.38 4.26 17.13
C ALA A 394 -10.08 2.92 17.85
N ALA A 395 -9.22 2.10 17.26
CA ALA A 395 -8.77 0.84 17.85
C ALA A 395 -7.97 1.08 19.15
N ALA A 396 -7.08 2.08 19.16
CA ALA A 396 -6.34 2.49 20.35
C ALA A 396 -7.26 2.96 21.47
N ALA A 397 -8.28 3.76 21.15
CA ALA A 397 -9.28 4.20 22.11
C ALA A 397 -10.01 3.01 22.77
N GLY A 398 -10.40 2.01 21.95
CA GLY A 398 -11.01 0.78 22.45
C GLY A 398 -10.11 -0.02 23.37
N ALA A 399 -8.84 -0.25 22.97
CA ALA A 399 -7.86 -1.00 23.76
C ALA A 399 -7.55 -0.33 25.11
N LEU A 400 -7.54 1.01 25.11
CA LEU A 400 -7.24 1.80 26.32
C LEU A 400 -8.47 2.10 27.17
N GLY A 401 -9.70 1.79 26.72
CA GLY A 401 -10.95 2.12 27.40
C GLY A 401 -11.23 3.62 27.40
N LEU A 402 -10.74 4.35 26.42
CA LEU A 402 -10.90 5.79 26.24
C LEU A 402 -11.98 6.09 25.21
N LYS A 403 -12.43 7.37 25.16
CA LYS A 403 -13.21 7.88 24.06
C LYS A 403 -12.26 8.31 22.90
N PRO A 404 -12.71 8.29 21.63
CA PRO A 404 -11.86 8.67 20.49
C PRO A 404 -11.27 10.08 20.61
N GLU A 405 -12.05 11.03 21.10
CA GLU A 405 -11.59 12.41 21.30
C GLU A 405 -10.49 12.56 22.35
N GLN A 406 -10.28 11.52 23.18
CA GLN A 406 -9.19 11.45 24.15
C GLN A 406 -7.91 10.81 23.56
N VAL A 407 -7.96 10.36 22.31
CA VAL A 407 -6.80 9.76 21.64
C VAL A 407 -6.32 10.66 20.50
N LYS A 408 -5.09 11.13 20.61
CA LYS A 408 -4.48 11.99 19.61
C LYS A 408 -3.42 11.21 18.82
N MET A 409 -3.57 11.18 17.50
CA MET A 409 -2.65 10.52 16.58
C MET A 409 -1.66 11.52 16.00
N HIS A 410 -0.38 11.28 16.18
CA HIS A 410 0.72 12.00 15.55
C HIS A 410 1.31 11.11 14.45
N VAL A 411 0.85 11.30 13.22
CA VAL A 411 1.30 10.51 12.07
C VAL A 411 2.77 10.82 11.78
N GLN A 412 3.60 9.79 11.82
CA GLN A 412 5.03 9.88 11.56
C GLN A 412 5.36 9.42 10.14
N MET A 413 6.45 9.91 9.56
CA MET A 413 7.01 9.27 8.37
C MET A 413 7.38 7.82 8.68
N ALA A 414 7.19 6.93 7.70
CA ALA A 414 7.55 5.54 7.85
C ALA A 414 8.63 5.11 6.85
N GLY A 415 9.54 4.26 7.31
CA GLY A 415 10.62 3.69 6.51
C GLY A 415 10.17 2.47 5.70
N GLY A 416 9.14 2.64 4.86
CA GLY A 416 8.49 1.60 4.10
C GLY A 416 7.20 1.09 4.76
N GLY A 417 6.47 0.24 4.03
CA GLY A 417 5.23 -0.36 4.53
C GLY A 417 4.72 -1.46 3.59
N PHE A 418 4.56 -1.14 2.30
CA PHE A 418 4.13 -2.06 1.24
C PHE A 418 2.77 -2.72 1.49
N GLY A 419 1.95 -2.13 2.39
CA GLY A 419 0.66 -2.66 2.85
C GLY A 419 0.62 -3.01 4.35
N ARG A 420 1.78 -3.28 4.98
CA ARG A 420 1.88 -3.80 6.35
C ARG A 420 1.37 -2.85 7.44
N ARG A 421 1.34 -1.54 7.15
CA ARG A 421 0.91 -0.51 8.11
C ARG A 421 -0.58 -0.18 8.02
N PHE A 422 -1.36 -1.03 7.34
CA PHE A 422 -2.82 -1.03 7.37
C PHE A 422 -3.31 -2.46 7.57
N VAL A 423 -3.63 -2.82 8.78
CA VAL A 423 -4.29 -4.07 9.13
C VAL A 423 -5.66 -3.75 9.72
N SER A 424 -6.68 -4.47 9.31
CA SER A 424 -8.06 -4.21 9.76
C SER A 424 -8.25 -4.38 11.28
N THR A 425 -7.36 -5.12 11.94
CA THR A 425 -7.34 -5.31 13.39
C THR A 425 -6.45 -4.31 14.13
N SER A 426 -5.68 -3.47 13.43
CA SER A 426 -4.71 -2.52 14.03
C SER A 426 -3.73 -3.17 15.03
N GLU A 427 -3.33 -4.43 14.80
CA GLU A 427 -2.72 -5.30 15.79
C GLU A 427 -1.46 -4.72 16.46
N TYR A 428 -0.54 -4.07 15.69
CA TYR A 428 0.71 -3.52 16.25
C TYR A 428 0.47 -2.23 17.05
N VAL A 429 -0.59 -1.50 16.73
CA VAL A 429 -1.00 -0.30 17.49
C VAL A 429 -1.68 -0.72 18.79
N ILE A 430 -2.59 -1.70 18.73
CA ILE A 430 -3.23 -2.27 19.91
C ILE A 430 -2.18 -2.89 20.83
N GLU A 431 -1.23 -3.67 20.30
CA GLU A 431 -0.12 -4.22 21.07
C GLU A 431 0.62 -3.12 21.85
N ALA A 432 0.96 -2.01 21.21
CA ALA A 432 1.62 -0.89 21.87
C ALA A 432 0.74 -0.24 22.94
N CYS A 433 -0.56 -0.14 22.72
CA CYS A 433 -1.52 0.34 23.72
C CYS A 433 -1.62 -0.60 24.92
N GLU A 434 -1.68 -1.92 24.70
CA GLU A 434 -1.73 -2.91 25.78
C GLU A 434 -0.41 -2.94 26.58
N VAL A 435 0.73 -2.77 25.93
CA VAL A 435 2.03 -2.57 26.61
C VAL A 435 2.01 -1.36 27.51
N ALA A 436 1.58 -0.19 26.98
CA ALA A 436 1.53 1.06 27.77
C ALA A 436 0.54 0.98 28.93
N LYS A 437 -0.60 0.34 28.73
CA LYS A 437 -1.63 0.08 29.76
C LYS A 437 -1.10 -0.82 30.87
N ALA A 438 -0.45 -1.93 30.50
CA ALA A 438 0.16 -2.86 31.46
C ALA A 438 1.32 -2.18 32.22
N ALA A 439 2.15 -1.38 31.54
CA ALA A 439 3.22 -0.60 32.18
C ALA A 439 2.67 0.38 33.20
N ARG A 440 1.59 1.10 32.87
CA ARG A 440 0.93 2.02 33.80
C ARG A 440 0.34 1.30 35.01
N ALA A 441 -0.27 0.13 34.82
CA ALA A 441 -0.77 -0.71 35.92
C ALA A 441 0.36 -1.18 36.85
N ALA A 442 1.59 -1.33 36.31
CA ALA A 442 2.79 -1.65 37.08
C ALA A 442 3.48 -0.40 37.68
N GLY A 443 2.83 0.78 37.67
CA GLY A 443 3.36 2.03 38.25
C GLY A 443 4.28 2.84 37.37
N ILE A 444 4.45 2.48 36.09
CA ILE A 444 5.31 3.22 35.11
C ILE A 444 4.45 4.30 34.43
N ASN A 445 4.72 5.57 34.79
CA ASN A 445 4.02 6.74 34.22
C ASN A 445 4.85 7.46 33.15
N ALA A 446 5.59 6.72 32.33
CA ALA A 446 6.43 7.23 31.26
C ALA A 446 5.82 6.88 29.89
N PRO A 447 6.12 7.65 28.83
CA PRO A 447 5.83 7.21 27.47
C PRO A 447 6.57 5.89 27.15
N VAL A 448 5.90 4.95 26.49
CA VAL A 448 6.50 3.67 26.10
C VAL A 448 6.47 3.51 24.58
N ARG A 449 7.64 3.28 24.01
CA ARG A 449 7.77 2.91 22.61
C ARG A 449 7.85 1.39 22.51
N THR A 450 6.85 0.78 21.91
CA THR A 450 6.90 -0.64 21.52
C THR A 450 7.60 -0.74 20.17
N LEU A 451 8.68 -1.50 20.11
CA LEU A 451 9.52 -1.66 18.94
C LEU A 451 9.65 -3.14 18.56
N TRP A 452 9.29 -3.47 17.34
CA TRP A 452 9.54 -4.79 16.77
C TRP A 452 11.01 -4.89 16.34
N SER A 453 11.64 -6.04 16.52
CA SER A 453 12.91 -6.33 15.88
C SER A 453 12.69 -6.75 14.43
N ARG A 454 13.76 -6.90 13.64
CA ARG A 454 13.65 -7.44 12.28
C ARG A 454 13.08 -8.86 12.30
N GLU A 455 13.49 -9.66 13.26
CA GLU A 455 13.00 -11.03 13.43
C GLU A 455 11.50 -11.04 13.76
N ASP A 456 11.03 -10.11 14.58
CA ASP A 456 9.61 -9.95 14.88
C ASP A 456 8.81 -9.57 13.63
N ASP A 457 9.34 -8.66 12.81
CA ASP A 457 8.71 -8.18 11.59
C ASP A 457 8.59 -9.29 10.52
N ILE A 458 9.65 -10.08 10.32
CA ILE A 458 9.63 -11.20 9.37
C ILE A 458 8.73 -12.33 9.87
N LYS A 459 8.74 -12.65 11.18
CA LYS A 459 7.92 -13.72 11.78
C LYS A 459 6.51 -13.30 12.11
N GLY A 460 6.19 -12.01 12.03
CA GLY A 460 4.97 -11.42 12.58
C GLY A 460 3.68 -11.70 11.81
N GLY A 461 3.72 -12.49 10.73
CA GLY A 461 2.52 -12.81 9.96
C GLY A 461 2.09 -11.68 9.01
N TYR A 462 0.78 -11.73 8.65
CA TYR A 462 0.17 -10.80 7.71
C TYR A 462 0.88 -10.81 6.36
N TYR A 463 1.19 -12.03 5.87
CA TYR A 463 1.91 -12.25 4.64
C TYR A 463 1.03 -12.07 3.39
N ARG A 464 1.66 -11.85 2.24
CA ARG A 464 1.00 -12.18 0.98
C ARG A 464 0.68 -13.68 1.00
N PRO A 465 -0.56 -14.10 0.70
CA PRO A 465 -0.94 -15.51 0.75
C PRO A 465 -0.10 -16.40 -0.18
N LEU A 466 0.03 -17.68 0.19
CA LEU A 466 0.36 -18.74 -0.74
C LEU A 466 -0.75 -18.85 -1.79
N HIS A 467 -0.38 -18.93 -3.07
CA HIS A 467 -1.33 -19.20 -4.15
C HIS A 467 -0.85 -20.36 -5.02
N LEU A 468 -1.81 -21.20 -5.42
CA LEU A 468 -1.66 -22.23 -6.44
C LEU A 468 -2.59 -21.87 -7.60
N HIS A 469 -2.07 -21.92 -8.82
CA HIS A 469 -2.88 -21.85 -10.03
C HIS A 469 -2.70 -23.11 -10.84
N ARG A 470 -3.80 -23.61 -11.43
CA ARG A 470 -3.76 -24.65 -12.47
C ARG A 470 -4.51 -24.12 -13.68
N ALA A 471 -3.91 -24.24 -14.84
CA ALA A 471 -4.51 -23.80 -16.09
C ALA A 471 -4.41 -24.90 -17.14
N ARG A 472 -5.48 -25.13 -17.86
CA ARG A 472 -5.52 -25.91 -19.10
C ARG A 472 -6.09 -25.05 -20.20
N ILE A 473 -5.31 -24.84 -21.27
CA ILE A 473 -5.64 -23.92 -22.34
C ILE A 473 -5.66 -24.67 -23.64
N GLY A 474 -6.76 -24.58 -24.38
CA GLY A 474 -6.87 -25.04 -25.78
C GLY A 474 -6.80 -23.86 -26.74
N PHE A 475 -5.99 -23.97 -27.80
CA PHE A 475 -5.83 -22.94 -28.81
C PHE A 475 -5.59 -23.52 -30.21
N ASP A 476 -5.84 -22.70 -31.24
CA ASP A 476 -5.62 -23.07 -32.63
C ASP A 476 -4.19 -22.79 -33.10
N ALA A 477 -3.87 -23.13 -34.33
CA ALA A 477 -2.57 -22.91 -34.95
C ALA A 477 -2.18 -21.42 -35.09
N ASN A 478 -3.17 -20.51 -35.03
CA ASN A 478 -2.96 -19.07 -35.06
C ASN A 478 -2.84 -18.48 -33.63
N GLY A 479 -2.85 -19.34 -32.59
CA GLY A 479 -2.79 -18.90 -31.22
C GLY A 479 -4.09 -18.26 -30.71
N ASN A 480 -5.23 -18.47 -31.38
CA ASN A 480 -6.51 -18.04 -30.84
C ASN A 480 -6.91 -19.00 -29.72
N VAL A 481 -7.12 -18.48 -28.52
CA VAL A 481 -7.57 -19.28 -27.38
C VAL A 481 -9.02 -19.69 -27.60
N LEU A 482 -9.26 -20.99 -27.60
CA LEU A 482 -10.58 -21.59 -27.81
C LEU A 482 -11.31 -21.84 -26.49
N ALA A 483 -10.57 -22.21 -25.45
CA ALA A 483 -11.06 -22.38 -24.10
C ALA A 483 -9.90 -22.34 -23.11
N TRP A 484 -10.14 -21.79 -21.92
CA TRP A 484 -9.16 -21.70 -20.84
C TRP A 484 -9.80 -22.09 -19.52
N ASP A 485 -9.51 -23.29 -19.04
CA ASP A 485 -9.94 -23.78 -17.73
C ASP A 485 -8.90 -23.42 -16.68
N HIS A 486 -9.29 -22.66 -15.66
CA HIS A 486 -8.40 -22.11 -14.65
C HIS A 486 -8.90 -22.36 -13.24
N VAL A 487 -8.04 -22.81 -12.36
CA VAL A 487 -8.32 -22.98 -10.94
C VAL A 487 -7.31 -22.14 -10.14
N LEU A 488 -7.81 -21.38 -9.20
CA LEU A 488 -7.03 -20.60 -8.23
C LEU A 488 -7.34 -21.08 -6.82
N VAL A 489 -6.30 -21.43 -6.06
CA VAL A 489 -6.39 -21.76 -4.63
C VAL A 489 -5.50 -20.79 -3.84
N GLY A 490 -6.06 -20.10 -2.88
CA GLY A 490 -5.35 -19.16 -2.01
C GLY A 490 -6.24 -18.61 -0.91
N GLN A 491 -5.66 -18.27 0.25
CA GLN A 491 -6.44 -17.66 1.33
C GLN A 491 -7.02 -16.31 0.88
N SER A 492 -8.26 -16.03 1.28
CA SER A 492 -8.82 -14.68 1.17
C SER A 492 -8.12 -13.74 2.14
N ILE A 493 -7.70 -12.58 1.68
CA ILE A 493 -7.16 -11.51 2.53
C ILE A 493 -8.28 -10.64 3.15
N LEU A 494 -9.51 -10.82 2.68
CA LEU A 494 -10.67 -10.03 3.13
C LEU A 494 -11.60 -10.81 4.04
N ALA A 495 -11.54 -12.15 4.04
CA ALA A 495 -12.36 -12.98 4.94
C ALA A 495 -12.06 -12.63 6.41
N GLY A 496 -13.10 -12.46 7.20
CA GLY A 496 -13.01 -12.02 8.59
C GLY A 496 -12.76 -10.51 8.78
N SER A 497 -12.54 -9.76 7.69
CA SER A 497 -12.37 -8.30 7.73
C SER A 497 -13.71 -7.56 7.50
N VAL A 498 -13.71 -6.26 7.78
CA VAL A 498 -14.84 -5.37 7.48
C VAL A 498 -15.21 -5.30 6.01
N PHE A 499 -14.30 -5.68 5.13
CA PHE A 499 -14.48 -5.61 3.70
C PHE A 499 -15.11 -6.88 3.13
N GLU A 500 -15.23 -7.95 3.92
CA GLU A 500 -15.72 -9.25 3.48
C GLU A 500 -17.07 -9.14 2.78
N GLN A 501 -18.06 -8.54 3.45
CA GLN A 501 -19.42 -8.44 2.91
C GLN A 501 -19.54 -7.64 1.59
N TYR A 502 -18.56 -6.80 1.26
CA TYR A 502 -18.55 -5.97 0.05
C TYR A 502 -17.73 -6.58 -1.08
N GLN A 503 -16.70 -7.33 -0.75
CA GLN A 503 -15.68 -7.79 -1.70
C GLN A 503 -15.59 -9.31 -1.83
N VAL A 504 -16.14 -10.06 -0.88
CA VAL A 504 -16.25 -11.51 -0.98
C VAL A 504 -17.69 -11.85 -1.38
N LYS A 505 -17.88 -12.21 -2.64
CA LYS A 505 -19.19 -12.54 -3.19
C LYS A 505 -19.20 -14.01 -3.63
N ASN A 506 -20.25 -14.74 -3.25
CA ASN A 506 -20.37 -16.16 -3.55
C ASN A 506 -19.13 -16.97 -3.12
N GLY A 507 -18.49 -16.59 -2.02
CA GLY A 507 -17.27 -17.24 -1.52
C GLY A 507 -15.99 -16.87 -2.26
N ILE A 508 -16.02 -15.87 -3.17
CA ILE A 508 -14.86 -15.42 -3.94
C ILE A 508 -14.43 -14.04 -3.48
N ASP A 509 -13.18 -13.92 -3.05
CA ASP A 509 -12.49 -12.67 -2.80
C ASP A 509 -12.04 -12.05 -4.14
N ALA A 510 -12.65 -10.92 -4.51
CA ALA A 510 -12.38 -10.27 -5.78
C ALA A 510 -10.90 -9.84 -5.95
N THR A 511 -10.22 -9.58 -4.83
CA THR A 511 -8.80 -9.17 -4.87
C THR A 511 -7.88 -10.30 -5.35
N ALA A 512 -8.24 -11.56 -5.12
CA ALA A 512 -7.46 -12.71 -5.57
C ALA A 512 -7.52 -12.93 -7.09
N THR A 513 -8.54 -12.39 -7.77
CA THR A 513 -8.78 -12.59 -9.21
C THR A 513 -8.44 -11.36 -10.06
N GLU A 514 -7.92 -10.30 -9.44
CA GLU A 514 -7.49 -9.07 -10.15
C GLU A 514 -6.57 -9.41 -11.32
N GLY A 515 -6.86 -8.84 -12.51
CA GLY A 515 -6.02 -8.99 -13.69
C GLY A 515 -6.17 -10.29 -14.48
N LEU A 516 -7.07 -11.22 -14.07
CA LEU A 516 -7.37 -12.43 -14.87
C LEU A 516 -8.43 -12.19 -15.95
N ARG A 517 -9.27 -11.17 -15.84
CA ARG A 517 -10.32 -10.87 -16.81
C ARG A 517 -9.87 -9.88 -17.89
N GLU A 518 -9.16 -8.87 -17.49
CA GLU A 518 -8.72 -7.76 -18.35
C GLU A 518 -7.20 -7.75 -18.49
N PRO A 519 -6.64 -7.25 -19.60
CA PRO A 519 -7.31 -6.64 -20.76
C PRO A 519 -7.66 -7.64 -21.87
N TYR A 520 -7.39 -8.92 -21.71
CA TYR A 520 -7.52 -9.89 -22.79
C TYR A 520 -8.89 -10.57 -22.79
N PRO A 521 -9.68 -10.48 -23.88
CA PRO A 521 -11.01 -11.09 -23.96
C PRO A 521 -10.92 -12.60 -24.20
N LEU A 522 -10.47 -13.35 -23.20
CA LEU A 522 -10.26 -14.80 -23.30
C LEU A 522 -11.45 -15.58 -22.80
N PRO A 523 -11.86 -16.71 -23.47
CA PRO A 523 -12.94 -17.59 -23.03
C PRO A 523 -12.45 -18.43 -21.82
N MET A 524 -12.52 -17.84 -20.61
CA MET A 524 -12.02 -18.45 -19.38
C MET A 524 -13.15 -18.94 -18.48
N ARG A 525 -12.99 -20.16 -17.96
CA ARG A 525 -13.70 -20.64 -16.78
C ARG A 525 -12.74 -20.55 -15.60
N LEU A 526 -13.09 -19.79 -14.55
CA LEU A 526 -12.26 -19.59 -13.37
C LEU A 526 -12.95 -20.12 -12.13
N THR A 527 -12.41 -21.18 -11.55
CA THR A 527 -12.80 -21.73 -10.24
C THR A 527 -11.86 -21.21 -9.16
N VAL A 528 -12.41 -20.81 -8.00
CA VAL A 528 -11.64 -20.20 -6.91
C VAL A 528 -11.90 -20.90 -5.59
N HIS A 529 -10.85 -21.25 -4.86
CA HIS A 529 -10.92 -21.81 -3.52
C HIS A 529 -10.18 -20.96 -2.52
N HIS A 530 -10.83 -20.65 -1.39
CA HIS A 530 -10.24 -19.90 -0.27
C HIS A 530 -10.15 -20.78 0.98
N PRO A 531 -9.08 -21.61 1.13
CA PRO A 531 -8.89 -22.43 2.32
C PRO A 531 -8.65 -21.55 3.56
N LYS A 532 -9.14 -22.02 4.71
CA LYS A 532 -8.83 -21.42 6.00
C LYS A 532 -7.55 -22.05 6.53
N VAL A 533 -6.55 -21.23 6.79
CA VAL A 533 -5.24 -21.65 7.32
C VAL A 533 -4.86 -20.74 8.48
N ASN A 534 -4.25 -21.30 9.52
CA ASN A 534 -3.77 -20.51 10.67
C ASN A 534 -2.49 -19.74 10.35
N VAL A 535 -2.53 -18.94 9.29
CA VAL A 535 -1.49 -17.99 8.90
C VAL A 535 -2.17 -16.65 8.65
N PRO A 536 -1.82 -15.58 9.40
CA PRO A 536 -2.32 -14.24 9.11
C PRO A 536 -1.87 -13.78 7.73
N VAL A 537 -2.82 -13.37 6.90
CA VAL A 537 -2.56 -12.90 5.53
C VAL A 537 -3.09 -11.49 5.32
N LEU A 538 -2.49 -10.76 4.37
CA LEU A 538 -2.80 -9.37 4.10
C LEU A 538 -2.49 -9.05 2.63
N TRP A 539 -2.99 -7.90 2.16
CA TRP A 539 -2.55 -7.28 0.93
C TRP A 539 -1.06 -6.92 1.01
N TRP A 540 -0.33 -7.33 0.02
CA TRP A 540 1.06 -6.98 -0.23
C TRP A 540 1.12 -6.14 -1.51
N ARG A 541 2.05 -5.23 -1.70
CA ARG A 541 2.10 -4.29 -2.82
C ARG A 541 1.65 -4.94 -4.13
N SER A 542 0.61 -4.40 -4.77
CA SER A 542 -0.10 -4.89 -5.96
C SER A 542 -1.06 -6.05 -5.79
N VAL A 543 -1.30 -6.50 -4.57
CA VAL A 543 -2.37 -7.44 -4.18
C VAL A 543 -2.43 -8.69 -5.09
N GLY A 544 -3.58 -9.02 -5.67
CA GLY A 544 -3.74 -10.19 -6.55
C GLY A 544 -2.95 -10.09 -7.84
N SER A 545 -2.73 -8.88 -8.36
CA SER A 545 -1.91 -8.68 -9.56
C SER A 545 -0.48 -9.24 -9.43
N THR A 546 0.01 -9.52 -8.21
CA THR A 546 1.34 -10.10 -7.98
C THR A 546 1.50 -11.52 -8.50
N HIS A 547 0.41 -12.29 -8.58
CA HIS A 547 0.42 -13.67 -9.09
C HIS A 547 -0.36 -13.79 -10.39
N THR A 548 -1.47 -13.07 -10.55
CA THR A 548 -2.31 -13.16 -11.75
C THR A 548 -1.61 -12.63 -12.99
N ALA A 549 -0.90 -11.51 -12.90
CA ALA A 549 -0.10 -10.98 -14.01
C ALA A 549 0.99 -11.97 -14.44
N TYR A 550 1.63 -12.65 -13.48
CA TYR A 550 2.63 -13.67 -13.79
C TYR A 550 2.03 -14.80 -14.61
N VAL A 551 0.91 -15.36 -14.15
CA VAL A 551 0.22 -16.46 -14.82
C VAL A 551 -0.23 -16.07 -16.22
N MET A 552 -0.91 -14.92 -16.34
CA MET A 552 -1.43 -14.47 -17.64
C MET A 552 -0.30 -14.20 -18.64
N GLU A 553 0.68 -13.42 -18.27
CA GLU A 553 1.72 -12.96 -19.19
C GLU A 553 2.71 -14.06 -19.58
N THR A 554 2.95 -15.05 -18.70
CA THR A 554 3.78 -16.20 -19.07
C THR A 554 3.03 -17.20 -19.95
N LEU A 555 1.75 -17.45 -19.71
CA LEU A 555 0.95 -18.35 -20.55
C LEU A 555 0.67 -17.77 -21.93
N LEU A 556 0.44 -16.46 -22.06
CA LEU A 556 0.35 -15.80 -23.36
C LEU A 556 1.68 -15.91 -24.15
N ASP A 557 2.80 -15.80 -23.46
CA ASP A 557 4.11 -15.99 -24.08
C ASP A 557 4.35 -17.42 -24.54
N ASP A 558 3.87 -18.41 -23.78
CA ASP A 558 3.93 -19.82 -24.15
C ASP A 558 3.09 -20.10 -25.42
N ILE A 559 1.89 -19.52 -25.53
CA ILE A 559 1.06 -19.64 -26.72
C ILE A 559 1.75 -19.02 -27.94
N ALA A 560 2.28 -17.79 -27.76
CA ALA A 560 3.05 -17.11 -28.83
C ALA A 560 4.23 -17.96 -29.31
N ARG A 561 4.98 -18.54 -28.39
CA ARG A 561 6.13 -19.41 -28.69
C ARG A 561 5.69 -20.70 -29.37
N ALA A 562 4.64 -21.38 -28.88
CA ALA A 562 4.10 -22.61 -29.46
C ALA A 562 3.62 -22.40 -30.90
N THR A 563 3.10 -21.21 -31.20
CA THR A 563 2.63 -20.83 -32.55
C THR A 563 3.65 -20.02 -33.35
N LYS A 564 4.89 -19.90 -32.87
CA LYS A 564 6.01 -19.18 -33.53
C LYS A 564 5.70 -17.73 -33.85
N GLN A 565 4.89 -17.07 -33.01
CA GLN A 565 4.57 -15.67 -33.13
C GLN A 565 5.52 -14.82 -32.28
N ASP A 566 5.78 -13.59 -32.71
CA ASP A 566 6.48 -12.62 -31.90
C ASP A 566 5.63 -12.24 -30.66
N PRO A 567 6.18 -12.30 -29.43
CA PRO A 567 5.43 -12.04 -28.21
C PRO A 567 4.78 -10.64 -28.13
N VAL A 568 5.41 -9.64 -28.73
CA VAL A 568 4.86 -8.27 -28.80
C VAL A 568 3.70 -8.22 -29.78
N ALA A 569 3.88 -8.76 -30.99
CA ALA A 569 2.86 -8.79 -32.02
C ALA A 569 1.62 -9.57 -31.56
N TYR A 570 1.84 -10.70 -30.83
CA TYR A 570 0.77 -11.49 -30.27
C TYR A 570 -0.07 -10.71 -29.26
N ARG A 571 0.57 -9.99 -28.31
CA ARG A 571 -0.11 -9.13 -27.35
C ARG A 571 -0.83 -7.97 -28.03
N MET A 572 -0.20 -7.30 -28.99
CA MET A 572 -0.83 -6.19 -29.75
C MET A 572 -2.08 -6.63 -30.48
N ARG A 573 -2.09 -7.86 -31.02
CA ARG A 573 -3.27 -8.45 -31.69
C ARG A 573 -4.39 -8.71 -30.67
N LEU A 574 -4.08 -9.31 -29.50
CA LEU A 574 -5.06 -9.59 -28.47
C LEU A 574 -5.66 -8.32 -27.84
N LEU A 575 -4.85 -7.29 -27.66
CA LEU A 575 -5.30 -6.01 -27.10
C LEU A 575 -6.28 -5.28 -28.04
N GLY A 576 -6.12 -5.44 -29.36
CA GLY A 576 -6.98 -4.77 -30.33
C GLY A 576 -6.99 -3.24 -30.15
N ASP A 577 -7.96 -2.56 -30.77
CA ASP A 577 -8.07 -1.09 -30.68
C ASP A 577 -8.82 -0.61 -29.44
N GLN A 578 -9.51 -1.52 -28.74
CA GLN A 578 -10.27 -1.24 -27.52
C GLN A 578 -9.38 -1.00 -26.28
N HIS A 579 -8.09 -1.34 -26.34
CA HIS A 579 -7.13 -1.13 -25.25
C HIS A 579 -5.99 -0.16 -25.64
N PRO A 580 -6.28 1.10 -26.04
CA PRO A 580 -5.27 2.01 -26.57
C PRO A 580 -4.17 2.36 -25.55
N ARG A 581 -4.50 2.39 -24.24
CA ARG A 581 -3.53 2.69 -23.18
C ARG A 581 -2.50 1.57 -23.02
N HIS A 582 -2.93 0.31 -23.11
CA HIS A 582 -2.03 -0.86 -23.06
C HIS A 582 -1.13 -0.88 -24.28
N ARG A 583 -1.70 -0.67 -25.47
CA ARG A 583 -0.93 -0.59 -26.72
C ARG A 583 0.11 0.51 -26.66
N ALA A 584 -0.27 1.70 -26.19
CA ALA A 584 0.66 2.85 -26.09
C ALA A 584 1.81 2.57 -25.10
N ALA A 585 1.53 1.99 -23.95
CA ALA A 585 2.55 1.63 -22.96
C ALA A 585 3.50 0.54 -23.50
N LEU A 586 2.94 -0.53 -24.10
CA LEU A 586 3.74 -1.60 -24.70
C LEU A 586 4.58 -1.12 -25.86
N GLN A 587 4.00 -0.36 -26.79
CA GLN A 587 4.73 0.21 -27.94
C GLN A 587 5.87 1.13 -27.49
N LEU A 588 5.63 1.97 -26.47
CA LEU A 588 6.66 2.86 -25.95
C LEU A 588 7.84 2.08 -25.35
N ALA A 589 7.57 1.00 -24.60
CA ALA A 589 8.61 0.12 -24.05
C ALA A 589 9.41 -0.54 -25.17
N VAL A 590 8.75 -1.08 -26.18
CA VAL A 590 9.36 -1.70 -27.37
C VAL A 590 10.25 -0.71 -28.13
N ASP A 591 9.74 0.47 -28.43
CA ASP A 591 10.50 1.48 -29.20
C ASP A 591 11.75 1.96 -28.47
N LYS A 592 11.67 2.09 -27.15
CA LYS A 592 12.75 2.60 -26.30
C LYS A 592 13.76 1.54 -25.89
N SER A 593 13.38 0.27 -25.86
CA SER A 593 14.30 -0.85 -25.53
C SER A 593 15.24 -1.21 -26.69
N GLY A 594 14.83 -0.96 -27.93
CA GLY A 594 15.48 -1.47 -29.13
C GLY A 594 15.11 -2.91 -29.47
N TYR A 595 14.03 -3.44 -28.87
CA TYR A 595 13.50 -4.78 -29.13
C TYR A 595 13.38 -5.06 -30.63
N GLY A 596 13.93 -6.18 -31.09
CA GLY A 596 13.89 -6.60 -32.50
C GLY A 596 14.71 -5.77 -33.49
N LYS A 597 15.31 -4.64 -33.06
CA LYS A 597 16.09 -3.74 -33.95
C LYS A 597 17.57 -4.07 -33.98
N GLN A 598 18.09 -4.61 -32.88
CA GLN A 598 19.50 -5.00 -32.75
C GLN A 598 19.61 -6.36 -32.06
N PRO A 599 20.55 -7.21 -32.48
CA PRO A 599 20.79 -8.48 -31.78
C PRO A 599 21.32 -8.20 -30.36
N LEU A 600 20.82 -8.98 -29.40
CA LEU A 600 21.38 -8.96 -28.05
C LEU A 600 22.77 -9.60 -28.02
N PRO A 601 23.60 -9.27 -27.02
CA PRO A 601 24.80 -10.04 -26.73
C PRO A 601 24.50 -11.53 -26.59
N ALA A 602 25.43 -12.38 -27.01
CA ALA A 602 25.27 -13.83 -26.92
C ALA A 602 24.89 -14.26 -25.49
N GLY A 603 23.97 -15.21 -25.38
CA GLY A 603 23.47 -15.71 -24.10
C GLY A 603 22.44 -14.80 -23.40
N ARG A 604 21.96 -13.73 -24.05
CA ARG A 604 20.85 -12.92 -23.55
C ARG A 604 19.58 -13.11 -24.39
N ALA A 605 18.44 -12.89 -23.77
CA ALA A 605 17.14 -12.86 -24.42
C ALA A 605 16.28 -11.67 -23.96
N TRP A 606 15.34 -11.31 -24.82
CA TRP A 606 14.27 -10.39 -24.49
C TRP A 606 13.13 -11.09 -23.76
N GLY A 607 12.49 -10.39 -22.81
CA GLY A 607 11.21 -10.80 -22.26
C GLY A 607 10.27 -9.61 -22.18
N VAL A 608 9.00 -9.86 -22.35
CA VAL A 608 7.97 -8.82 -22.45
C VAL A 608 6.78 -9.17 -21.55
N ALA A 609 6.21 -8.16 -20.90
CA ALA A 609 4.94 -8.25 -20.20
C ALA A 609 4.26 -6.88 -20.14
N VAL A 610 2.93 -6.85 -20.12
CA VAL A 610 2.12 -5.64 -19.92
C VAL A 610 0.98 -5.93 -18.97
N HIS A 611 0.75 -5.02 -18.01
CA HIS A 611 -0.33 -5.22 -17.03
C HIS A 611 -0.95 -3.90 -16.62
N GLU A 612 -2.28 -3.90 -16.45
CA GLU A 612 -3.01 -2.81 -15.82
C GLU A 612 -3.34 -3.15 -14.38
N SER A 613 -3.05 -2.25 -13.46
CA SER A 613 -3.55 -2.27 -12.10
C SER A 613 -3.74 -0.84 -11.59
N PHE A 614 -4.70 -0.64 -10.68
CA PHE A 614 -4.99 0.67 -10.09
C PHE A 614 -5.23 1.77 -11.13
N SER A 615 -5.80 1.42 -12.27
CA SER A 615 -6.07 2.28 -13.44
C SER A 615 -4.81 2.81 -14.14
N SER A 616 -3.64 2.23 -13.92
CA SER A 616 -2.40 2.54 -14.66
C SER A 616 -1.87 1.31 -15.36
N VAL A 617 -1.30 1.51 -16.54
CA VAL A 617 -0.70 0.44 -17.34
C VAL A 617 0.81 0.56 -17.30
N VAL A 618 1.49 -0.55 -17.03
CA VAL A 618 2.95 -0.66 -17.12
C VAL A 618 3.31 -1.83 -18.01
N ALA A 619 4.16 -1.57 -19.00
CA ALA A 619 4.76 -2.58 -19.85
C ALA A 619 6.28 -2.61 -19.61
N TYR A 620 6.84 -3.80 -19.56
CA TYR A 620 8.29 -3.99 -19.50
C TYR A 620 8.79 -4.77 -20.71
N VAL A 621 9.92 -4.30 -21.23
CA VAL A 621 10.82 -5.06 -22.08
C VAL A 621 12.11 -5.21 -21.30
N VAL A 622 12.53 -6.45 -21.06
CA VAL A 622 13.70 -6.77 -20.23
C VAL A 622 14.75 -7.52 -21.03
N GLU A 623 16.02 -7.34 -20.63
CA GLU A 623 17.13 -8.19 -21.06
C GLU A 623 17.58 -9.08 -19.92
N ALA A 624 17.66 -10.36 -20.15
CA ALA A 624 18.08 -11.32 -19.14
C ALA A 624 19.04 -12.38 -19.71
N SER A 625 19.79 -13.03 -18.82
CA SER A 625 20.64 -14.18 -19.12
C SER A 625 20.55 -15.22 -18.00
N VAL A 626 21.16 -16.37 -18.24
CA VAL A 626 21.46 -17.36 -17.20
C VAL A 626 22.96 -17.42 -17.03
N LYS A 627 23.45 -17.20 -15.81
CA LYS A 627 24.87 -17.30 -15.46
C LYS A 627 25.03 -18.25 -14.27
N ASP A 628 25.87 -19.26 -14.42
CA ASP A 628 26.14 -20.25 -13.38
C ASP A 628 24.87 -20.88 -12.79
N GLY A 629 23.89 -21.17 -13.66
CA GLY A 629 22.58 -21.70 -13.27
C GLY A 629 21.62 -20.70 -12.63
N ASN A 630 22.00 -19.43 -12.49
CA ASN A 630 21.17 -18.39 -11.89
C ASN A 630 20.66 -17.40 -12.95
N PRO A 631 19.38 -16.96 -12.85
CA PRO A 631 18.84 -15.95 -13.72
C PRO A 631 19.41 -14.56 -13.36
N VAL A 632 19.82 -13.80 -14.38
CA VAL A 632 20.37 -12.45 -14.22
C VAL A 632 19.57 -11.47 -15.07
N LEU A 633 19.07 -10.43 -14.43
CA LEU A 633 18.34 -9.35 -15.08
C LEU A 633 19.31 -8.17 -15.35
N HIS A 634 19.51 -7.82 -16.62
CA HIS A 634 20.49 -6.81 -16.99
C HIS A 634 19.89 -5.42 -17.19
N ARG A 635 18.75 -5.35 -17.86
CA ARG A 635 18.08 -4.08 -18.18
C ARG A 635 16.56 -4.23 -18.14
N VAL A 636 15.91 -3.18 -17.69
CA VAL A 636 14.44 -3.02 -17.70
C VAL A 636 14.11 -1.72 -18.40
N THR A 637 13.36 -1.80 -19.48
CA THR A 637 12.79 -0.64 -20.18
C THR A 637 11.29 -0.63 -19.93
N ALA A 638 10.80 0.43 -19.28
CA ALA A 638 9.40 0.60 -18.92
C ALA A 638 8.69 1.57 -19.84
N GLY A 639 7.51 1.19 -20.31
CA GLY A 639 6.50 2.09 -20.88
C GLY A 639 5.34 2.22 -19.89
N VAL A 640 4.99 3.44 -19.50
CA VAL A 640 4.01 3.72 -18.44
C VAL A 640 2.91 4.62 -18.96
N HIS A 641 1.65 4.22 -18.77
CA HIS A 641 0.49 5.06 -19.01
C HIS A 641 -0.27 5.28 -17.71
N CYS A 642 -0.05 6.42 -17.08
CA CYS A 642 -0.67 6.83 -15.82
C CYS A 642 -1.49 8.12 -15.93
N ASN A 643 -1.90 8.49 -17.15
CA ASN A 643 -2.49 9.77 -17.46
C ASN A 643 -1.51 10.92 -17.09
N LEU A 644 -1.99 12.03 -16.53
CA LEU A 644 -1.14 13.16 -16.19
C LEU A 644 -0.06 12.78 -15.17
N ALA A 645 1.19 12.91 -15.56
CA ALA A 645 2.34 12.68 -14.68
C ALA A 645 2.57 13.91 -13.78
N VAL A 646 2.02 13.91 -12.57
CA VAL A 646 2.16 15.04 -11.62
C VAL A 646 3.63 15.35 -11.35
N ASN A 647 4.41 14.35 -10.99
CA ASN A 647 5.88 14.45 -10.86
C ASN A 647 6.55 13.26 -11.56
N PRO A 648 7.09 13.42 -12.76
CA PRO A 648 7.73 12.34 -13.51
C PRO A 648 8.84 11.61 -12.73
N ARG A 649 9.67 12.33 -11.94
CA ARG A 649 10.72 11.70 -11.12
C ARG A 649 10.16 10.79 -10.03
N SER A 650 9.04 11.18 -9.42
CA SER A 650 8.38 10.32 -8.42
C SER A 650 7.81 9.06 -9.06
N ILE A 651 7.24 9.17 -10.26
CA ILE A 651 6.74 8.02 -11.03
C ILE A 651 7.89 7.09 -11.41
N GLU A 652 8.98 7.63 -11.93
CA GLU A 652 10.18 6.87 -12.25
C GLU A 652 10.70 6.09 -11.02
N ALA A 653 10.84 6.76 -9.88
CA ALA A 653 11.29 6.13 -8.63
C ALA A 653 10.31 5.03 -8.15
N GLN A 654 8.99 5.22 -8.33
CA GLN A 654 7.99 4.22 -7.98
C GLN A 654 8.05 2.99 -8.90
N VAL A 655 8.27 3.19 -10.20
CA VAL A 655 8.43 2.10 -11.18
C VAL A 655 9.70 1.30 -10.89
N GLN A 656 10.84 1.96 -10.70
CA GLN A 656 12.12 1.32 -10.36
C GLN A 656 12.03 0.54 -9.05
N GLY A 657 11.51 1.17 -7.97
CA GLY A 657 11.36 0.51 -6.67
C GLY A 657 10.38 -0.66 -6.69
N ALA A 658 9.31 -0.57 -7.48
CA ALA A 658 8.36 -1.65 -7.68
C ALA A 658 8.99 -2.82 -8.46
N ALA A 659 9.77 -2.51 -9.49
CA ALA A 659 10.49 -3.52 -10.26
C ALA A 659 11.54 -4.26 -9.43
N VAL A 660 12.31 -3.57 -8.58
CA VAL A 660 13.27 -4.21 -7.66
C VAL A 660 12.56 -5.10 -6.65
N MET A 661 11.36 -4.71 -6.17
CA MET A 661 10.54 -5.56 -5.31
C MET A 661 10.00 -6.78 -6.07
N GLY A 662 9.60 -6.62 -7.33
CA GLY A 662 9.24 -7.72 -8.22
C GLY A 662 10.41 -8.66 -8.51
N LEU A 663 11.63 -8.12 -8.68
CA LEU A 663 12.85 -8.92 -8.80
C LEU A 663 13.11 -9.74 -7.52
N SER A 664 12.89 -9.15 -6.34
CA SER A 664 13.05 -9.87 -5.07
C SER A 664 12.22 -11.15 -5.03
N MET A 665 10.98 -11.13 -5.55
CA MET A 665 10.12 -12.33 -5.60
C MET A 665 10.72 -13.48 -6.43
N CYS A 666 11.62 -13.17 -7.36
CA CYS A 666 12.23 -14.14 -8.27
C CYS A 666 13.50 -14.79 -7.69
N LEU A 667 14.12 -14.14 -6.69
CA LEU A 667 15.42 -14.58 -6.16
C LEU A 667 15.28 -15.77 -5.20
N PRO A 668 16.19 -16.74 -5.21
CA PRO A 668 16.20 -17.82 -4.23
C PRO A 668 16.18 -17.31 -2.79
N GLY A 669 15.40 -17.96 -1.93
CA GLY A 669 15.24 -17.57 -0.52
C GLY A 669 14.18 -16.49 -0.25
N SER A 670 13.52 -15.95 -1.27
CA SER A 670 12.41 -15.01 -1.12
C SER A 670 11.08 -15.74 -0.89
N ALA A 671 10.97 -16.49 0.19
CA ALA A 671 9.77 -17.20 0.57
C ALA A 671 9.67 -17.32 2.10
N ILE A 672 8.46 -17.19 2.64
CA ILE A 672 8.15 -17.58 4.02
C ILE A 672 7.66 -19.01 4.00
N THR A 673 8.28 -19.86 4.82
CA THR A 673 7.93 -21.27 4.98
C THR A 673 7.62 -21.61 6.43
N PHE A 674 6.84 -22.66 6.63
CA PHE A 674 6.38 -23.13 7.93
C PHE A 674 6.79 -24.57 8.17
N LYS A 675 7.19 -24.86 9.41
CA LYS A 675 7.38 -26.20 9.92
C LYS A 675 6.75 -26.30 11.30
N ASN A 676 5.83 -27.25 11.49
CA ASN A 676 5.07 -27.40 12.75
C ASN A 676 4.41 -26.11 13.27
N GLY A 677 3.94 -25.25 12.37
CA GLY A 677 3.32 -23.97 12.70
C GLY A 677 4.28 -22.80 12.87
N GLU A 678 5.58 -23.03 12.92
CA GLU A 678 6.59 -22.00 13.13
C GLU A 678 7.15 -21.47 11.81
N VAL A 679 7.29 -20.15 11.72
CA VAL A 679 7.96 -19.47 10.59
C VAL A 679 9.45 -19.78 10.64
N GLN A 680 10.00 -20.22 9.51
CA GLN A 680 11.41 -20.64 9.42
C GLN A 680 12.36 -19.48 9.14
N GLN A 681 11.91 -18.42 8.44
CA GLN A 681 12.71 -17.25 8.13
C GLN A 681 12.61 -16.22 9.26
N SER A 682 13.70 -15.49 9.48
CA SER A 682 13.78 -14.53 10.59
C SER A 682 14.37 -13.17 10.20
N ASN A 683 15.32 -13.12 9.25
CA ASN A 683 16.04 -11.90 8.92
C ASN A 683 16.47 -11.92 7.44
N PHE A 684 17.11 -10.86 6.95
CA PHE A 684 17.62 -10.77 5.57
C PHE A 684 18.75 -11.75 5.24
N GLY A 685 19.19 -12.56 6.20
CA GLY A 685 20.12 -13.67 5.97
C GLY A 685 19.42 -14.93 5.45
N ASP A 686 18.15 -15.12 5.79
CA ASP A 686 17.32 -16.29 5.46
C ASP A 686 16.01 -15.94 4.74
N TYR A 687 15.67 -14.65 4.65
CA TYR A 687 14.62 -14.08 3.78
C TYR A 687 15.27 -13.12 2.79
N THR A 688 15.52 -13.57 1.57
CA THR A 688 16.25 -12.79 0.57
C THR A 688 15.41 -11.66 -0.01
N VAL A 689 16.02 -10.48 -0.11
CA VAL A 689 15.52 -9.35 -0.91
C VAL A 689 16.61 -8.88 -1.87
N ALA A 690 16.24 -8.32 -3.02
CA ALA A 690 17.19 -7.83 -4.01
C ALA A 690 18.09 -6.73 -3.40
N ARG A 691 19.38 -6.83 -3.69
CA ARG A 691 20.44 -5.90 -3.27
C ARG A 691 20.85 -5.00 -4.42
N MET A 692 21.67 -4.00 -4.15
CA MET A 692 22.18 -3.09 -5.18
C MET A 692 22.91 -3.82 -6.33
N THR A 693 23.56 -4.94 -6.03
CA THR A 693 24.25 -5.80 -7.01
C THR A 693 23.30 -6.54 -7.94
N ASP A 694 22.07 -6.75 -7.53
CA ASP A 694 21.05 -7.48 -8.31
C ASP A 694 20.23 -6.52 -9.18
N ALA A 695 20.29 -5.20 -8.89
CA ALA A 695 19.49 -4.20 -9.57
C ALA A 695 19.95 -4.03 -11.03
N PRO A 696 19.04 -4.16 -12.01
CA PRO A 696 19.34 -3.94 -13.42
C PRO A 696 19.51 -2.45 -13.76
N ALA A 697 19.98 -2.14 -14.95
CA ALA A 697 19.85 -0.81 -15.51
C ALA A 697 18.39 -0.52 -15.84
N PHE A 698 17.90 0.68 -15.47
CA PHE A 698 16.51 1.10 -15.71
C PHE A 698 16.40 2.23 -16.71
N ALA A 699 15.36 2.16 -17.57
CA ALA A 699 14.87 3.28 -18.37
C ALA A 699 13.34 3.32 -18.25
N VAL A 700 12.81 4.42 -17.74
CA VAL A 700 11.35 4.61 -17.56
C VAL A 700 10.85 5.70 -18.48
N HIS A 701 9.85 5.37 -19.28
CA HIS A 701 9.24 6.27 -20.26
C HIS A 701 7.74 6.38 -20.00
N ILE A 702 7.23 7.61 -19.93
CA ILE A 702 5.83 7.89 -19.61
C ILE A 702 5.11 8.35 -20.87
N VAL A 703 3.97 7.75 -21.16
CA VAL A 703 3.09 8.17 -22.26
C VAL A 703 2.46 9.52 -21.89
N PRO A 704 2.62 10.58 -22.71
CA PRO A 704 2.02 11.88 -22.43
C PRO A 704 0.49 11.80 -22.39
N SER A 705 -0.13 12.47 -21.39
CA SER A 705 -1.59 12.64 -21.30
C SER A 705 -1.91 13.85 -20.44
N ALA A 706 -3.04 14.49 -20.71
CA ALA A 706 -3.60 15.58 -19.92
C ALA A 706 -4.77 15.14 -19.03
N ASP A 707 -5.21 13.88 -19.14
CA ASP A 707 -6.29 13.33 -18.34
C ASP A 707 -5.91 13.26 -16.85
N ALA A 708 -6.91 13.28 -15.96
CA ALA A 708 -6.68 13.20 -14.52
C ALA A 708 -5.79 12.00 -14.14
N PRO A 709 -4.82 12.18 -13.20
CA PRO A 709 -3.82 11.17 -12.88
C PRO A 709 -4.44 9.89 -12.32
N THR A 710 -3.80 8.76 -12.63
CA THR A 710 -4.15 7.43 -12.08
C THR A 710 -3.13 6.97 -11.06
N GLY A 711 -3.34 5.77 -10.47
CA GLY A 711 -2.52 5.27 -9.37
C GLY A 711 -1.15 4.76 -9.82
N MET A 712 -0.05 5.23 -9.23
CA MET A 712 1.32 4.79 -9.57
C MET A 712 2.14 4.26 -8.39
N GLY A 713 1.48 3.96 -7.26
CA GLY A 713 2.16 3.36 -6.10
C GLY A 713 2.62 1.91 -6.33
N GLU A 714 1.86 1.15 -7.10
CA GLU A 714 1.92 -0.31 -7.17
C GLU A 714 2.12 -0.87 -8.59
N PRO A 715 1.60 -0.26 -9.68
CA PRO A 715 1.53 -0.88 -11.01
C PRO A 715 2.86 -1.33 -11.62
N GLY A 716 3.98 -0.79 -11.18
CA GLY A 716 5.30 -1.20 -11.66
C GLY A 716 5.76 -2.59 -11.19
N LEU A 717 5.06 -3.23 -10.25
CA LEU A 717 5.50 -4.52 -9.70
C LEU A 717 5.04 -5.72 -10.54
N PRO A 718 3.73 -5.84 -10.89
CA PRO A 718 3.19 -7.06 -11.49
C PRO A 718 3.86 -7.52 -12.78
N PRO A 719 4.21 -6.65 -13.75
CA PRO A 719 4.75 -7.11 -15.03
C PRO A 719 6.24 -7.50 -15.00
N LEU A 720 6.99 -7.26 -13.89
CA LEU A 720 8.42 -7.54 -13.89
C LEU A 720 8.72 -9.04 -13.90
N ALA A 721 8.19 -9.77 -12.94
CA ALA A 721 8.48 -11.19 -12.78
C ALA A 721 8.10 -12.00 -14.04
N PRO A 722 6.93 -11.80 -14.67
CA PRO A 722 6.60 -12.50 -15.92
C PRO A 722 7.50 -12.08 -17.09
N ALA A 723 7.84 -10.79 -17.25
CA ALA A 723 8.79 -10.38 -18.30
C ALA A 723 10.14 -11.07 -18.13
N PHE A 724 10.64 -11.14 -16.90
CA PHE A 724 11.90 -11.83 -16.59
C PHE A 724 11.80 -13.35 -16.85
N ALA A 725 10.71 -14.00 -16.40
CA ALA A 725 10.46 -15.41 -16.66
C ALA A 725 10.39 -15.72 -18.16
N ASN A 726 9.76 -14.87 -18.96
CA ASN A 726 9.63 -15.01 -20.41
C ASN A 726 11.01 -14.97 -21.11
N ALA A 727 11.89 -14.05 -20.67
CA ALA A 727 13.27 -14.00 -21.18
C ALA A 727 14.05 -15.29 -20.84
N ILE A 728 13.92 -15.80 -19.61
CA ILE A 728 14.59 -17.04 -19.20
C ILE A 728 14.03 -18.26 -19.95
N ALA A 729 12.70 -18.32 -20.13
CA ALA A 729 12.06 -19.38 -20.89
C ALA A 729 12.52 -19.40 -22.36
N GLN A 730 12.76 -18.24 -22.96
CA GLN A 730 13.31 -18.12 -24.31
C GLN A 730 14.74 -18.68 -24.40
N LEU A 731 15.58 -18.47 -23.36
CA LEU A 731 16.95 -18.96 -23.32
C LEU A 731 17.05 -20.47 -23.06
N THR A 732 16.19 -20.98 -22.18
CA THR A 732 16.30 -22.34 -21.65
C THR A 732 15.36 -23.34 -22.34
N GLY A 733 14.35 -22.85 -23.06
CA GLY A 733 13.24 -23.65 -23.57
C GLY A 733 12.28 -24.15 -22.47
N LYS A 734 12.51 -23.81 -21.20
CA LYS A 734 11.72 -24.27 -20.04
C LYS A 734 10.95 -23.12 -19.43
N PRO A 735 9.61 -23.14 -19.44
CA PRO A 735 8.79 -22.16 -18.73
C PRO A 735 8.99 -22.23 -17.21
N LEU A 736 9.09 -21.09 -16.55
CA LEU A 736 9.18 -21.02 -15.10
C LEU A 736 7.78 -20.95 -14.48
N ARG A 737 7.49 -21.85 -13.53
CA ARG A 737 6.15 -22.04 -12.96
C ARG A 737 6.09 -21.79 -11.45
N GLU A 738 7.20 -21.50 -10.84
CA GLU A 738 7.29 -21.24 -9.40
C GLU A 738 8.04 -19.94 -9.12
N LEU A 739 7.64 -19.28 -8.06
CA LEU A 739 8.42 -18.24 -7.41
C LEU A 739 8.85 -18.74 -6.02
N PRO A 740 10.07 -18.46 -5.58
CA PRO A 740 11.22 -17.96 -6.36
C PRO A 740 11.59 -18.87 -7.54
N PHE A 741 12.33 -18.33 -8.51
CA PHE A 741 12.73 -19.10 -9.69
C PHE A 741 13.54 -20.33 -9.35
N LYS A 742 13.18 -21.47 -9.97
CA LYS A 742 13.94 -22.72 -9.93
C LYS A 742 14.29 -23.10 -11.37
N LEU A 743 15.57 -23.11 -11.71
CA LEU A 743 16.02 -23.45 -13.06
C LEU A 743 16.28 -24.96 -13.26
N GLY A 744 16.16 -25.78 -12.22
CA GLY A 744 16.28 -27.22 -12.25
C GLY A 744 17.73 -27.69 -12.08
#